data_8571582b6735f3755da00417ac8a21f2
#
_entry.id   8571582b6735f3755da00417ac8a21f2
#
_cell.length_a   1.000
_cell.length_b   1.000
_cell.length_c   1.000
_cell.angle_alpha   90.00
_cell.angle_beta   90.00
_cell.angle_gamma   90.00
#
_symmetry.space_group_name_H-M   'P 1'
#
loop_
_entity.id
_entity.type
_entity.pdbx_description
1 polymer ?
#
loop_
_entity_poly.entity_id
_entity_poly.type
_entity_poly.pdbx_seq_one_letter_code
_entity_poly.pdbx_strand_id
1 'polypeptide(L)'
;MKKTTLVVAAVCAAVGSLFADPAWRGEALRAWTRGGHQVKEAVVGDGRLKVVCGGSDTHLYSSTFDLAAKPTQEVIFRARGNRSGKGELFWMQPGKGPTQKLSCSFAWNGDGAWHEYRLRPYWQGEKRIGRLRLDFPASAADGGVFEIEALEVAEGADAISVAAAQYVGVTFALAAQADTPVEVQWAGDGESGVKREEVRVPGDGRTHRFFLYLADRRAWTGQIGLMRLETPPDVRQVGDLSFVREEPTLPPDLVVTRARAADAFNRAGSPVPLTVQVANLGTECARAVCVKPVALLPGVRIDTAASRLVQDVEGGGTATFEIVLACAAARTFTARFEVGGGNMPPHAVAVPVTVRPSLNLPKAAYVPEPQPVETDYDLAALYFPGWDKASAWARVWRTCPERKPVLGWYDEANPEVVDWQIKWLVENGIRTLYVDWYWNRGSQHLDHWVKAFYKAKYRSHLKWALMWANHNPPGGHSVEDQRAVTKFWIENYFNTPEYLRIGGKPVVWIWSAQNMERDAKAEGGCRRLLEVSRELACAAGFPGIHFIAMKWPEADCAPATIRRYKDFGFDETGLYHFMDHGGRCASNRRFPYRAVADANPANWWQQHEANVLPFLPNLSTGWDDRPWNDHCEIYGKNADDFRRICRAAKDFADRTGVKRLCLAPLNEWGEGSYAEPNAEHGFGFYEAVRETFCKRPAAGWPLNYGPKDVGLGPYDLPPPEPPARATAWSFTDGKAHGWQGMMNVADFGATADGLAFRSTSRDPALMCTFAPVTAADFARVVVKMKVTGEPATAQLFWAGPNGSVSESTSVRVPVVCDGAFHAYVFPVGAARTWRGRVHHFRFDPVDVKDAQVVIASIRLEGEAK
;
A
#
# COMPACT_ATOMS: atom_id res chain seq x y z
N MET A 1 -25.64 34.77 -18.03
CA MET A 1 -26.22 33.84 -17.07
C MET A 1 -25.45 34.00 -15.77
N LYS A 2 -26.13 34.30 -14.66
CA LYS A 2 -25.47 34.63 -13.38
C LYS A 2 -24.88 33.35 -12.76
N LYS A 3 -23.57 33.34 -12.56
CA LYS A 3 -22.89 32.29 -11.79
C LYS A 3 -23.27 32.46 -10.32
N THR A 4 -24.02 31.53 -9.78
CA THR A 4 -24.32 31.48 -8.35
C THR A 4 -23.23 30.66 -7.66
N THR A 5 -22.20 31.32 -7.17
CA THR A 5 -21.25 30.76 -6.22
C THR A 5 -21.92 30.84 -4.85
N LEU A 6 -22.21 29.67 -4.25
CA LEU A 6 -22.72 29.65 -2.88
C LEU A 6 -21.53 29.74 -1.93
N VAL A 7 -21.29 30.90 -1.37
CA VAL A 7 -20.38 31.09 -0.24
C VAL A 7 -21.13 30.62 1.00
N VAL A 8 -20.70 29.57 1.62
CA VAL A 8 -21.23 29.10 2.92
C VAL A 8 -20.62 29.97 3.99
N ALA A 9 -21.17 31.15 4.20
CA ALA A 9 -21.07 31.84 5.48
C ALA A 9 -21.94 31.05 6.46
N ALA A 10 -21.39 30.64 7.60
CA ALA A 10 -22.08 29.93 8.66
C ALA A 10 -23.29 30.76 9.12
N VAL A 11 -24.48 30.45 8.61
CA VAL A 11 -25.74 30.93 9.19
C VAL A 11 -26.12 29.92 10.26
N CYS A 12 -25.79 30.23 11.50
CA CYS A 12 -26.36 29.56 12.66
C CYS A 12 -27.86 29.86 12.71
N ALA A 13 -28.70 29.01 12.11
CA ALA A 13 -30.09 28.99 12.39
C ALA A 13 -30.34 28.08 13.60
N ALA A 14 -30.53 28.67 14.77
CA ALA A 14 -30.97 27.98 15.99
C ALA A 14 -32.38 27.41 15.74
N VAL A 15 -32.48 26.14 15.43
CA VAL A 15 -33.67 25.35 15.68
C VAL A 15 -33.40 24.50 16.89
N GLY A 16 -33.90 24.94 18.03
CA GLY A 16 -33.76 24.29 19.32
C GLY A 16 -34.32 22.85 19.27
N SER A 17 -33.46 21.84 19.47
CA SER A 17 -33.89 20.50 19.80
C SER A 17 -34.30 20.47 21.28
N LEU A 18 -35.47 19.92 21.59
CA LEU A 18 -36.05 19.81 22.94
C LEU A 18 -35.33 18.79 23.87
N PHE A 19 -34.18 18.27 23.47
CA PHE A 19 -33.33 17.40 24.29
C PHE A 19 -31.91 17.97 24.25
N ALA A 20 -31.42 18.40 25.43
CA ALA A 20 -30.02 18.78 25.57
C ALA A 20 -29.10 17.59 25.27
N ASP A 21 -27.99 17.85 24.57
CA ASP A 21 -26.95 16.82 24.34
C ASP A 21 -26.43 16.29 25.67
N PRO A 22 -26.06 14.99 25.78
CA PRO A 22 -25.62 14.40 27.04
C PRO A 22 -24.40 15.13 27.60
N ALA A 23 -24.57 15.63 28.84
CA ALA A 23 -23.50 16.31 29.56
C ALA A 23 -23.48 15.85 31.01
N TRP A 24 -22.30 15.54 31.55
CA TRP A 24 -22.07 15.10 32.92
C TRP A 24 -21.04 16.03 33.58
N ARG A 25 -21.48 16.83 34.54
CA ARG A 25 -20.67 17.77 35.30
C ARG A 25 -21.14 17.73 36.77
N GLY A 26 -20.22 17.94 37.72
CA GLY A 26 -20.54 17.91 39.13
C GLY A 26 -21.24 16.62 39.56
N GLU A 27 -22.37 16.69 40.24
CA GLU A 27 -23.13 15.52 40.70
C GLU A 27 -23.63 14.62 39.57
N ALA A 28 -23.84 15.12 38.35
CA ALA A 28 -24.25 14.31 37.21
C ALA A 28 -23.18 13.25 36.79
N LEU A 29 -21.92 13.44 37.17
CA LEU A 29 -20.87 12.46 37.00
C LEU A 29 -21.12 11.14 37.74
N ARG A 30 -22.02 11.09 38.74
CA ARG A 30 -22.47 9.85 39.39
C ARG A 30 -23.10 8.86 38.43
N ALA A 31 -23.57 9.32 37.26
CA ALA A 31 -24.05 8.44 36.21
C ALA A 31 -22.99 7.45 35.70
N TRP A 32 -21.72 7.73 35.87
CA TRP A 32 -20.59 6.90 35.46
C TRP A 32 -20.09 5.95 36.58
N THR A 33 -20.58 6.04 37.80
CA THR A 33 -20.13 5.19 38.91
C THR A 33 -20.88 3.85 39.02
N ARG A 34 -21.96 3.65 38.26
CA ARG A 34 -22.90 2.53 38.39
C ARG A 34 -22.61 1.31 37.52
N GLY A 35 -21.52 1.30 36.77
CA GLY A 35 -21.21 0.18 35.87
C GLY A 35 -19.74 0.22 35.49
N GLY A 36 -18.88 -0.38 36.26
CA GLY A 36 -17.46 -0.46 35.99
C GLY A 36 -16.98 -1.90 35.94
N HIS A 37 -15.86 -2.14 35.30
CA HIS A 37 -15.13 -3.39 35.31
C HIS A 37 -13.69 -3.15 35.77
N GLN A 38 -13.18 -4.02 36.66
CA GLN A 38 -11.85 -3.89 37.23
C GLN A 38 -11.58 -2.49 37.83
N VAL A 39 -12.58 -1.90 38.51
CA VAL A 39 -12.50 -0.61 39.21
C VAL A 39 -12.38 -0.86 40.71
N LYS A 40 -11.33 -0.34 41.33
CA LYS A 40 -11.19 -0.35 42.80
C LYS A 40 -12.07 0.70 43.47
N GLU A 41 -12.16 1.86 42.89
CA GLU A 41 -12.96 2.98 43.40
C GLU A 41 -13.48 3.84 42.26
N ALA A 42 -14.74 4.23 42.31
CA ALA A 42 -15.33 5.25 41.42
C ALA A 42 -16.31 6.09 42.25
N VAL A 43 -15.90 7.27 42.64
CA VAL A 43 -16.66 8.16 43.50
C VAL A 43 -16.69 9.59 42.98
N VAL A 44 -17.78 10.30 43.25
CA VAL A 44 -17.88 11.73 42.96
C VAL A 44 -17.73 12.52 44.28
N GLY A 45 -16.72 13.37 44.31
CA GLY A 45 -16.42 14.30 45.40
C GLY A 45 -15.93 15.63 44.86
N ASP A 46 -16.26 16.73 45.46
CA ASP A 46 -15.90 18.09 45.03
C ASP A 46 -16.22 18.38 43.54
N GLY A 47 -17.34 17.83 43.08
CA GLY A 47 -17.78 17.99 41.67
C GLY A 47 -16.98 17.23 40.62
N ARG A 48 -16.14 16.26 41.04
CA ARG A 48 -15.25 15.46 40.18
C ARG A 48 -15.47 13.97 40.38
N LEU A 49 -15.35 13.21 39.30
CA LEU A 49 -15.35 11.75 39.32
C LEU A 49 -13.90 11.27 39.48
N LYS A 50 -13.59 10.68 40.64
CA LYS A 50 -12.32 9.99 40.89
C LYS A 50 -12.47 8.52 40.56
N VAL A 51 -11.50 7.97 39.81
CA VAL A 51 -11.43 6.56 39.43
C VAL A 51 -10.08 5.98 39.85
N VAL A 52 -10.12 4.85 40.58
CA VAL A 52 -8.93 4.06 40.91
C VAL A 52 -9.00 2.74 40.15
N CYS A 53 -8.04 2.50 39.26
CA CYS A 53 -7.98 1.30 38.43
C CYS A 53 -7.65 0.06 39.26
N GLY A 54 -8.23 -1.08 38.88
CA GLY A 54 -8.07 -2.36 39.59
C GLY A 54 -7.52 -3.49 38.69
N GLY A 55 -7.31 -3.23 37.43
CA GLY A 55 -6.80 -4.21 36.50
C GLY A 55 -6.52 -3.60 35.13
N SER A 56 -6.02 -4.41 34.19
CA SER A 56 -5.63 -3.98 32.86
C SER A 56 -6.79 -3.68 31.89
N ASP A 57 -8.02 -4.06 32.25
CA ASP A 57 -9.26 -3.78 31.50
C ASP A 57 -10.21 -2.91 32.33
N THR A 58 -9.67 -1.87 32.99
CA THR A 58 -10.47 -0.93 33.78
C THR A 58 -11.28 -0.03 32.85
N HIS A 59 -12.62 -0.04 33.02
CA HIS A 59 -13.51 0.84 32.27
C HIS A 59 -14.77 1.21 33.03
N LEU A 60 -15.41 2.32 32.60
CA LEU A 60 -16.68 2.83 33.15
C LEU A 60 -17.70 2.98 32.01
N TYR A 61 -18.98 2.87 32.39
CA TYR A 61 -20.11 3.13 31.49
C TYR A 61 -20.87 4.38 31.94
N SER A 62 -21.35 5.16 30.95
CA SER A 62 -22.34 6.20 31.22
C SER A 62 -23.69 5.62 31.63
N SER A 63 -24.59 6.46 32.19
CA SER A 63 -26.02 6.15 32.12
C SER A 63 -26.50 6.00 30.69
N THR A 64 -27.64 5.37 30.49
CA THR A 64 -28.33 5.33 29.18
C THR A 64 -28.89 6.70 28.83
N PHE A 65 -28.82 7.04 27.57
CA PHE A 65 -29.41 8.24 26.96
C PHE A 65 -29.91 7.89 25.55
N ASP A 66 -30.44 8.86 24.82
CA ASP A 66 -30.93 8.66 23.47
C ASP A 66 -30.54 9.89 22.62
N LEU A 67 -29.48 9.74 21.85
CA LEU A 67 -28.87 10.79 21.05
C LEU A 67 -28.94 10.42 19.56
N ALA A 68 -29.42 11.33 18.72
CA ALA A 68 -29.29 11.20 17.27
C ALA A 68 -27.82 11.32 16.88
N ALA A 69 -27.29 10.30 16.20
CA ALA A 69 -25.88 10.26 15.79
C ALA A 69 -25.63 11.17 14.59
N LYS A 70 -24.65 12.08 14.70
CA LYS A 70 -24.24 13.00 13.64
C LYS A 70 -22.73 12.93 13.41
N PRO A 71 -22.23 13.24 12.20
CA PRO A 71 -20.81 13.15 11.88
C PRO A 71 -19.95 14.23 12.54
N THR A 72 -20.55 15.31 13.00
CA THR A 72 -19.88 16.47 13.60
C THR A 72 -19.76 16.41 15.12
N GLN A 73 -20.44 15.46 15.77
CA GLN A 73 -20.43 15.35 17.23
C GLN A 73 -19.06 14.98 17.77
N GLU A 74 -18.67 15.63 18.83
CA GLU A 74 -17.45 15.40 19.59
C GLU A 74 -17.79 14.93 21.01
N VAL A 75 -17.03 13.97 21.52
CA VAL A 75 -17.03 13.66 22.97
C VAL A 75 -15.88 14.43 23.59
N ILE A 76 -16.22 15.39 24.46
CA ILE A 76 -15.26 16.28 25.10
C ILE A 76 -15.24 15.95 26.57
N PHE A 77 -14.04 15.75 27.14
CA PHE A 77 -13.90 15.60 28.58
C PHE A 77 -12.61 16.24 29.09
N ARG A 78 -12.68 16.76 30.31
CA ARG A 78 -11.54 17.32 30.99
C ARG A 78 -11.13 16.41 32.14
N ALA A 79 -9.90 15.91 32.07
CA ALA A 79 -9.41 14.92 33.01
C ALA A 79 -7.93 15.08 33.33
N ARG A 80 -7.49 14.49 34.43
CA ARG A 80 -6.08 14.28 34.76
C ARG A 80 -5.84 12.87 35.28
N GLY A 81 -4.62 12.37 35.14
CA GLY A 81 -4.24 11.05 35.62
C GLY A 81 -2.77 10.96 36.01
N ASN A 82 -2.40 9.90 36.70
CA ASN A 82 -1.02 9.60 37.08
C ASN A 82 -0.38 8.44 36.28
N ARG A 83 -1.01 8.00 35.19
CA ARG A 83 -0.51 6.99 34.27
C ARG A 83 -0.82 7.38 32.85
N SER A 84 0.19 7.34 32.00
CA SER A 84 0.04 7.50 30.54
C SER A 84 -0.23 6.15 29.88
N GLY A 85 -0.89 6.18 28.71
CA GLY A 85 -1.14 4.99 27.91
C GLY A 85 -2.32 5.15 26.97
N LYS A 86 -2.71 4.05 26.32
CA LYS A 86 -3.87 4.02 25.43
C LYS A 86 -5.15 4.00 26.25
N GLY A 87 -6.05 4.96 26.00
CA GLY A 87 -7.46 4.92 26.37
C GLY A 87 -8.33 4.61 25.18
N GLU A 88 -9.58 4.22 25.43
CA GLU A 88 -10.52 3.91 24.35
C GLU A 88 -11.93 4.36 24.75
N LEU A 89 -12.63 5.00 23.82
CA LEU A 89 -14.03 5.36 23.96
C LEU A 89 -14.87 4.47 23.05
N PHE A 90 -15.79 3.71 23.65
CA PHE A 90 -16.79 2.91 22.94
C PHE A 90 -18.14 3.62 22.97
N TRP A 91 -18.92 3.41 21.91
CA TRP A 91 -20.33 3.80 21.87
C TRP A 91 -21.23 2.64 21.49
N MET A 92 -22.45 2.69 21.96
CA MET A 92 -23.42 1.62 21.78
C MET A 92 -24.77 2.19 21.32
N GLN A 93 -25.39 1.48 20.40
CA GLN A 93 -26.79 1.71 20.06
C GLN A 93 -27.70 1.35 21.28
N PRO A 94 -28.92 1.94 21.38
CA PRO A 94 -29.85 1.57 22.42
C PRO A 94 -30.09 0.06 22.50
N GLY A 95 -29.90 -0.52 23.70
CA GLY A 95 -30.09 -1.95 23.98
C GLY A 95 -29.00 -2.88 23.45
N LYS A 96 -27.90 -2.38 22.86
CA LYS A 96 -26.77 -3.19 22.39
C LYS A 96 -25.54 -3.06 23.31
N GLY A 97 -24.68 -4.11 23.27
CA GLY A 97 -23.39 -4.12 23.98
C GLY A 97 -22.25 -3.47 23.17
N PRO A 98 -21.09 -3.26 23.80
CA PRO A 98 -19.89 -2.70 23.14
C PRO A 98 -19.32 -3.68 22.12
N THR A 99 -18.80 -3.14 21.01
CA THR A 99 -18.05 -3.89 20.00
C THR A 99 -16.81 -3.10 19.61
N GLN A 100 -15.71 -3.78 19.30
CA GLN A 100 -14.45 -3.13 18.94
C GLN A 100 -14.57 -2.23 17.70
N LYS A 101 -15.51 -2.51 16.81
CA LYS A 101 -15.78 -1.69 15.63
C LYS A 101 -16.40 -0.32 15.96
N LEU A 102 -17.01 -0.19 17.13
CA LEU A 102 -17.69 1.00 17.60
C LEU A 102 -16.88 1.66 18.73
N SER A 103 -15.62 1.98 18.42
CA SER A 103 -14.71 2.63 19.36
C SER A 103 -13.74 3.58 18.67
N CYS A 104 -13.16 4.49 19.44
CA CYS A 104 -12.00 5.28 19.04
C CYS A 104 -10.97 5.34 20.18
N SER A 105 -9.70 5.24 19.81
CA SER A 105 -8.58 5.26 20.74
C SER A 105 -8.03 6.67 20.90
N PHE A 106 -7.47 6.95 22.10
CA PHE A 106 -6.76 8.19 22.39
C PHE A 106 -5.61 7.92 23.37
N ALA A 107 -4.74 8.91 23.56
CA ALA A 107 -3.63 8.81 24.52
C ALA A 107 -3.99 9.53 25.83
N TRP A 108 -3.98 8.80 26.96
CA TRP A 108 -4.04 9.38 28.28
C TRP A 108 -2.70 10.04 28.67
N ASN A 109 -2.73 11.31 29.10
CA ASN A 109 -1.60 12.01 29.69
C ASN A 109 -1.53 11.73 31.20
N GLY A 110 -0.43 11.12 31.64
CA GLY A 110 -0.25 10.70 33.04
C GLY A 110 0.67 11.63 33.86
N ASP A 111 0.75 12.91 33.51
CA ASP A 111 1.61 13.91 34.15
C ASP A 111 0.97 14.59 35.36
N GLY A 112 -0.25 14.22 35.72
CA GLY A 112 -1.01 14.79 36.83
C GLY A 112 -1.65 16.14 36.51
N ALA A 113 -1.40 16.76 35.37
CA ALA A 113 -2.02 18.00 34.95
C ALA A 113 -3.41 17.78 34.33
N TRP A 114 -4.23 18.84 34.34
CA TRP A 114 -5.53 18.81 33.69
C TRP A 114 -5.40 18.96 32.19
N HIS A 115 -5.93 17.99 31.41
CA HIS A 115 -6.00 18.01 29.96
C HIS A 115 -7.44 17.97 29.48
N GLU A 116 -7.72 18.63 28.37
CA GLU A 116 -8.97 18.50 27.64
C GLU A 116 -8.76 17.49 26.51
N TYR A 117 -9.64 16.52 26.43
CA TYR A 117 -9.68 15.48 25.40
C TYR A 117 -10.88 15.74 24.51
N ARG A 118 -10.66 15.80 23.18
CA ARG A 118 -11.70 15.94 22.16
C ARG A 118 -11.64 14.75 21.24
N LEU A 119 -12.66 13.90 21.30
CA LEU A 119 -12.74 12.67 20.50
C LEU A 119 -13.85 12.82 19.48
N ARG A 120 -13.57 12.42 18.25
CA ARG A 120 -14.49 12.48 17.12
C ARG A 120 -14.87 11.07 16.68
N PRO A 121 -16.00 10.53 17.17
CA PRO A 121 -16.37 9.12 16.93
C PRO A 121 -16.84 8.85 15.50
N TYR A 122 -17.31 9.85 14.76
CA TYR A 122 -17.86 9.70 13.40
C TYR A 122 -18.91 8.58 13.32
N TRP A 123 -19.84 8.56 14.25
CA TRP A 123 -20.81 7.49 14.52
C TRP A 123 -22.14 7.62 13.79
N GLN A 124 -22.25 8.51 12.80
CA GLN A 124 -23.52 8.83 12.11
C GLN A 124 -24.24 7.62 11.51
N GLY A 125 -23.51 6.57 11.10
CA GLY A 125 -24.10 5.34 10.57
C GLY A 125 -24.86 4.52 11.60
N GLU A 126 -24.65 4.77 12.90
CA GLU A 126 -25.38 4.10 13.97
C GLU A 126 -26.80 4.67 14.17
N LYS A 127 -27.12 5.82 13.57
CA LYS A 127 -28.37 6.57 13.66
C LYS A 127 -28.69 7.07 15.07
N ARG A 128 -28.53 6.24 16.10
CA ARG A 128 -28.78 6.60 17.51
C ARG A 128 -27.71 5.99 18.43
N ILE A 129 -27.28 6.79 19.39
CA ILE A 129 -26.34 6.39 20.44
C ILE A 129 -27.07 6.36 21.77
N GLY A 130 -26.94 5.25 22.51
CA GLY A 130 -27.67 5.02 23.76
C GLY A 130 -26.76 4.96 25.00
N ARG A 131 -25.46 4.76 24.84
CA ARG A 131 -24.51 4.62 25.96
C ARG A 131 -23.09 4.79 25.52
N LEU A 132 -22.20 5.28 26.40
CA LEU A 132 -20.75 5.34 26.21
C LEU A 132 -20.04 4.41 27.21
N ARG A 133 -18.84 3.93 26.85
CA ARG A 133 -17.87 3.27 27.72
C ARG A 133 -16.53 3.97 27.55
N LEU A 134 -15.88 4.31 28.67
CA LEU A 134 -14.56 4.93 28.70
C LEU A 134 -13.56 3.97 29.35
N ASP A 135 -12.52 3.59 28.62
CA ASP A 135 -11.47 2.68 29.04
C ASP A 135 -10.23 3.45 29.48
N PHE A 136 -9.64 2.99 30.57
CA PHE A 136 -8.41 3.52 31.13
C PHE A 136 -7.19 2.71 30.65
N PRO A 137 -5.96 3.30 30.68
CA PRO A 137 -4.80 2.60 30.15
C PRO A 137 -4.46 1.34 30.96
N ALA A 138 -4.07 0.25 30.25
CA ALA A 138 -3.65 -0.99 30.89
C ALA A 138 -2.44 -0.81 31.84
N SER A 139 -1.59 0.19 31.61
CA SER A 139 -0.50 0.62 32.52
C SER A 139 -0.97 1.10 33.87
N ALA A 140 -2.27 1.36 34.07
CA ALA A 140 -2.87 1.78 35.33
C ALA A 140 -3.36 0.61 36.20
N ALA A 141 -3.16 -0.65 35.79
CA ALA A 141 -3.64 -1.85 36.48
C ALA A 141 -3.19 -1.97 37.98
N ASP A 142 -2.09 -1.34 38.33
CA ASP A 142 -1.51 -1.31 39.71
C ASP A 142 -2.17 -0.34 40.65
N GLY A 143 -3.27 0.31 40.26
CA GLY A 143 -3.96 1.31 41.09
C GLY A 143 -3.78 2.73 40.57
N GLY A 144 -3.58 2.92 39.26
CA GLY A 144 -3.57 4.25 38.65
C GLY A 144 -4.83 5.05 39.00
N VAL A 145 -4.66 6.36 39.22
CA VAL A 145 -5.72 7.28 39.66
C VAL A 145 -6.01 8.30 38.54
N PHE A 146 -7.30 8.46 38.21
CA PHE A 146 -7.79 9.45 37.27
C PHE A 146 -8.90 10.29 37.89
N GLU A 147 -8.95 11.56 37.55
CA GLU A 147 -10.04 12.45 37.92
C GLU A 147 -10.64 13.08 36.64
N ILE A 148 -11.97 13.08 36.56
CA ILE A 148 -12.74 13.68 35.44
C ILE A 148 -13.62 14.79 36.02
N GLU A 149 -13.46 16.01 35.49
CA GLU A 149 -14.21 17.19 35.91
C GLU A 149 -15.50 17.37 35.13
N ALA A 150 -15.45 17.05 33.85
CA ALA A 150 -16.60 17.14 32.94
C ALA A 150 -16.47 16.14 31.79
N LEU A 151 -17.60 15.63 31.33
CA LEU A 151 -17.70 14.87 30.09
C LEU A 151 -19.00 15.26 29.39
N GLU A 152 -18.93 15.54 28.09
CA GLU A 152 -20.11 15.93 27.33
C GLU A 152 -20.00 15.47 25.88
N VAL A 153 -21.15 15.32 25.21
CA VAL A 153 -21.24 15.23 23.76
C VAL A 153 -21.66 16.60 23.25
N ALA A 154 -20.88 17.19 22.39
CA ALA A 154 -21.15 18.51 21.83
C ALA A 154 -21.25 18.45 20.30
N GLU A 155 -22.03 19.33 19.70
CA GLU A 155 -22.06 19.51 18.25
C GLU A 155 -20.83 20.32 17.83
N GLY A 156 -20.05 19.78 16.89
CA GLY A 156 -18.92 20.50 16.30
C GLY A 156 -19.36 21.61 15.32
N ALA A 157 -18.51 22.61 15.16
CA ALA A 157 -18.77 23.77 14.31
C ALA A 157 -18.82 23.49 12.80
N ASP A 158 -18.34 22.33 12.37
CA ASP A 158 -18.14 21.98 10.94
C ASP A 158 -19.37 21.33 10.29
N ALA A 159 -20.56 21.49 10.89
CA ALA A 159 -21.80 20.92 10.38
C ALA A 159 -22.25 21.59 9.07
N ILE A 160 -22.48 20.76 8.05
CA ILE A 160 -23.04 21.20 6.77
C ILE A 160 -24.25 20.32 6.41
N SER A 161 -25.01 20.73 5.40
CA SER A 161 -26.08 19.90 4.81
C SER A 161 -26.06 20.09 3.31
N VAL A 162 -25.35 19.17 2.62
CA VAL A 162 -25.13 19.26 1.17
C VAL A 162 -25.53 17.96 0.50
N ALA A 163 -26.44 18.02 -0.47
CA ALA A 163 -26.77 16.87 -1.31
C ALA A 163 -25.62 16.57 -2.29
N ALA A 164 -24.89 15.49 -2.09
CA ALA A 164 -23.73 15.11 -2.91
C ALA A 164 -24.05 15.08 -4.41
N ALA A 165 -25.26 14.65 -4.79
CA ALA A 165 -25.70 14.57 -6.19
C ALA A 165 -25.77 15.92 -6.92
N GLN A 166 -25.75 17.05 -6.20
CA GLN A 166 -25.80 18.38 -6.80
C GLN A 166 -24.42 18.97 -7.13
N TYR A 167 -23.34 18.33 -6.67
CA TYR A 167 -21.98 18.88 -6.77
C TYR A 167 -21.01 17.83 -7.29
N VAL A 168 -20.12 18.25 -8.17
CA VAL A 168 -19.06 17.37 -8.70
C VAL A 168 -17.82 17.37 -7.83
N GLY A 169 -17.65 18.37 -6.96
CA GLY A 169 -16.46 18.47 -6.12
C GLY A 169 -16.41 19.77 -5.32
N VAL A 170 -15.21 20.07 -4.81
CA VAL A 170 -14.92 21.25 -4.01
C VAL A 170 -13.70 21.98 -4.51
N THR A 171 -13.70 23.31 -4.32
CA THR A 171 -12.51 24.15 -4.54
C THR A 171 -12.08 24.79 -3.24
N PHE A 172 -10.78 24.98 -3.08
CA PHE A 172 -10.16 25.66 -1.94
C PHE A 172 -8.80 26.21 -2.35
N ALA A 173 -8.22 27.07 -1.53
CA ALA A 173 -6.90 27.65 -1.79
C ALA A 173 -6.02 27.53 -0.55
N LEU A 174 -4.78 27.06 -0.75
CA LEU A 174 -3.80 26.82 0.30
C LEU A 174 -2.44 27.38 -0.06
N ALA A 175 -1.64 27.74 0.97
CA ALA A 175 -0.25 28.15 0.82
C ALA A 175 0.60 27.52 1.93
N ALA A 176 1.79 27.03 1.61
CA ALA A 176 2.72 26.41 2.56
C ALA A 176 4.15 26.88 2.30
N GLN A 177 5.03 26.82 3.32
CA GLN A 177 6.46 27.12 3.20
C GLN A 177 7.32 25.86 2.95
N ALA A 178 6.73 24.67 3.15
CA ALA A 178 7.32 23.38 2.83
C ALA A 178 6.26 22.49 2.21
N ASP A 179 6.65 21.51 1.38
CA ASP A 179 5.74 20.56 0.79
C ASP A 179 4.98 19.80 1.88
N THR A 180 3.69 20.11 2.03
CA THR A 180 2.91 19.67 3.17
C THR A 180 1.63 18.96 2.69
N PRO A 181 1.32 17.74 3.21
CA PRO A 181 0.06 17.09 2.96
C PRO A 181 -1.06 17.73 3.78
N VAL A 182 -2.21 17.94 3.15
CA VAL A 182 -3.45 18.41 3.78
C VAL A 182 -4.55 17.40 3.52
N GLU A 183 -5.27 16.98 4.56
CA GLU A 183 -6.41 16.08 4.39
C GLU A 183 -7.69 16.86 4.14
N VAL A 184 -8.38 16.49 3.07
CA VAL A 184 -9.78 16.86 2.84
C VAL A 184 -10.63 15.74 3.41
N GLN A 185 -11.47 16.06 4.38
CA GLN A 185 -12.29 15.11 5.11
C GLN A 185 -13.77 15.36 4.87
N TRP A 186 -14.56 14.29 4.64
CA TRP A 186 -16.03 14.40 4.55
C TRP A 186 -16.71 13.18 5.14
N ALA A 187 -17.94 13.38 5.60
CA ALA A 187 -18.79 12.30 6.08
C ALA A 187 -20.23 12.54 5.63
N GLY A 188 -20.86 11.48 5.11
CA GLY A 188 -22.26 11.47 4.68
C GLY A 188 -23.16 10.72 5.65
N ASP A 189 -24.46 10.89 5.48
CA ASP A 189 -25.46 10.14 6.21
C ASP A 189 -25.40 8.64 5.85
N GLY A 190 -25.51 7.77 6.83
CA GLY A 190 -25.73 6.35 6.63
C GLY A 190 -24.48 5.44 6.72
N GLU A 191 -23.28 5.98 6.70
CA GLU A 191 -22.05 5.21 6.97
C GLU A 191 -21.25 5.85 8.12
N SER A 192 -20.86 5.04 9.12
CA SER A 192 -19.94 5.50 10.18
C SER A 192 -18.54 5.72 9.62
N GLY A 193 -17.81 6.64 10.27
CA GLY A 193 -16.46 7.01 9.87
C GLY A 193 -16.41 8.27 8.99
N VAL A 194 -15.20 8.73 8.72
CA VAL A 194 -14.90 9.88 7.87
C VAL A 194 -14.07 9.40 6.68
N LYS A 195 -14.38 9.92 5.52
CA LYS A 195 -13.60 9.72 4.30
C LYS A 195 -12.52 10.79 4.22
N ARG A 196 -11.36 10.43 3.67
CA ARG A 196 -10.19 11.30 3.61
C ARG A 196 -9.56 11.23 2.22
N GLU A 197 -9.09 12.38 1.77
CA GLU A 197 -8.29 12.53 0.55
C GLU A 197 -7.12 13.45 0.86
N GLU A 198 -5.92 13.05 0.50
CA GLU A 198 -4.73 13.87 0.70
C GLU A 198 -4.50 14.77 -0.53
N VAL A 199 -4.26 16.06 -0.28
CA VAL A 199 -3.81 17.01 -1.28
C VAL A 199 -2.44 17.54 -0.83
N ARG A 200 -1.45 17.49 -1.72
CA ARG A 200 -0.12 18.05 -1.44
C ARG A 200 -0.07 19.51 -1.80
N VAL A 201 0.23 20.35 -0.82
CA VAL A 201 0.42 21.78 -0.99
C VAL A 201 1.91 22.04 -1.26
N PRO A 202 2.28 22.65 -2.40
CA PRO A 202 3.66 23.00 -2.69
C PRO A 202 4.23 23.97 -1.67
N GLY A 203 5.49 23.74 -1.26
CA GLY A 203 6.22 24.54 -0.27
C GLY A 203 6.93 25.77 -0.83
N ASP A 204 6.36 26.40 -1.85
CA ASP A 204 6.95 27.56 -2.54
C ASP A 204 6.45 28.92 -1.99
N GLY A 205 5.62 28.89 -0.95
CA GLY A 205 5.04 30.09 -0.30
C GLY A 205 3.93 30.77 -1.09
N ARG A 206 3.62 30.31 -2.31
CA ARG A 206 2.52 30.85 -3.12
C ARG A 206 1.20 30.28 -2.69
N THR A 207 0.12 30.97 -3.05
CA THR A 207 -1.23 30.46 -2.90
C THR A 207 -1.62 29.66 -4.14
N HIS A 208 -1.91 28.37 -3.93
CA HIS A 208 -2.39 27.45 -4.97
C HIS A 208 -3.88 27.22 -4.80
N ARG A 209 -4.61 27.14 -5.92
CA ARG A 209 -6.01 26.77 -5.96
C ARG A 209 -6.15 25.32 -6.36
N PHE A 210 -6.92 24.59 -5.58
CA PHE A 210 -7.17 23.16 -5.79
C PHE A 210 -8.64 22.95 -6.19
N PHE A 211 -8.84 22.01 -7.08
CA PHE A 211 -10.14 21.43 -7.36
C PHE A 211 -10.08 19.94 -7.08
N LEU A 212 -10.84 19.50 -6.08
CA LEU A 212 -10.98 18.09 -5.76
C LEU A 212 -12.28 17.56 -6.36
N TYR A 213 -12.14 16.67 -7.36
CA TYR A 213 -13.27 16.02 -8.00
C TYR A 213 -13.75 14.86 -7.12
N LEU A 214 -15.02 14.88 -6.69
CA LEU A 214 -15.60 13.93 -5.75
C LEU A 214 -16.72 13.08 -6.33
N ALA A 215 -17.31 13.48 -7.46
CA ALA A 215 -18.48 12.81 -8.03
C ALA A 215 -18.22 11.35 -8.46
N ASP A 216 -16.96 10.96 -8.70
CA ASP A 216 -16.54 9.59 -8.99
C ASP A 216 -16.20 8.78 -7.72
N ARG A 217 -16.25 9.40 -6.53
CA ARG A 217 -15.99 8.70 -5.27
C ARG A 217 -17.21 7.93 -4.82
N ARG A 218 -17.06 6.64 -4.52
CA ARG A 218 -18.15 5.79 -4.00
C ARG A 218 -18.82 6.37 -2.76
N ALA A 219 -18.05 7.05 -1.91
CA ALA A 219 -18.55 7.64 -0.66
C ALA A 219 -19.14 9.04 -0.83
N TRP A 220 -19.13 9.63 -2.05
CA TRP A 220 -19.78 10.91 -2.34
C TRP A 220 -21.23 10.71 -2.73
N THR A 221 -22.07 10.32 -1.75
CA THR A 221 -23.49 9.97 -1.95
C THR A 221 -24.35 10.48 -0.80
N GLY A 222 -25.64 10.65 -1.04
CA GLY A 222 -26.62 11.06 0.00
C GLY A 222 -26.41 12.50 0.44
N GLN A 223 -26.70 12.76 1.71
CA GLN A 223 -26.43 14.06 2.35
C GLN A 223 -25.03 14.03 2.98
N ILE A 224 -24.21 15.02 2.70
CA ILE A 224 -22.91 15.23 3.33
C ILE A 224 -23.13 16.13 4.54
N GLY A 225 -22.87 15.61 5.72
CA GLY A 225 -23.04 16.31 7.00
C GLY A 225 -21.78 16.98 7.53
N LEU A 226 -20.61 16.58 7.01
CA LEU A 226 -19.31 17.13 7.38
C LEU A 226 -18.44 17.30 6.13
N MET A 227 -17.75 18.45 6.02
CA MET A 227 -16.68 18.71 5.06
C MET A 227 -15.68 19.68 5.65
N ARG A 228 -14.40 19.32 5.68
CA ARG A 228 -13.36 20.21 6.21
C ARG A 228 -11.98 19.91 5.64
N LEU A 229 -11.07 20.87 5.82
CA LEU A 229 -9.63 20.73 5.59
C LEU A 229 -8.92 20.57 6.93
N GLU A 230 -8.19 19.46 7.11
CA GLU A 230 -7.28 19.30 8.25
C GLU A 230 -5.93 19.88 7.84
N THR A 231 -5.73 21.16 8.16
CA THR A 231 -4.52 21.89 7.80
C THR A 231 -3.50 21.85 8.94
N PRO A 232 -2.25 21.37 8.71
CA PRO A 232 -1.15 21.53 9.64
C PRO A 232 -0.88 23.01 9.95
N PRO A 233 -0.21 23.33 11.09
CA PRO A 233 0.03 24.73 11.50
C PRO A 233 0.83 25.58 10.53
N ASP A 234 1.65 24.95 9.68
CA ASP A 234 2.50 25.59 8.66
C ASP A 234 1.76 25.81 7.32
N VAL A 235 0.51 25.35 7.22
CA VAL A 235 -0.34 25.56 6.04
C VAL A 235 -1.37 26.63 6.31
N ARG A 236 -1.43 27.63 5.46
CA ARG A 236 -2.44 28.71 5.51
C ARG A 236 -3.54 28.45 4.50
N GLN A 237 -4.76 28.30 4.99
CA GLN A 237 -5.95 28.33 4.13
C GLN A 237 -6.26 29.77 3.71
N VAL A 238 -6.56 29.98 2.43
CA VAL A 238 -6.87 31.28 1.84
C VAL A 238 -8.31 31.29 1.35
N GLY A 239 -9.21 31.86 2.14
CA GLY A 239 -10.65 31.84 1.88
C GLY A 239 -11.32 30.52 2.26
N ASP A 240 -12.60 30.42 1.94
CA ASP A 240 -13.45 29.28 2.31
C ASP A 240 -13.40 28.16 1.27
N LEU A 241 -13.65 26.92 1.71
CA LEU A 241 -13.93 25.79 0.84
C LEU A 241 -15.31 26.01 0.16
N SER A 242 -15.38 25.80 -1.15
CA SER A 242 -16.59 26.02 -1.94
C SER A 242 -16.99 24.77 -2.72
N PHE A 243 -18.28 24.44 -2.69
CA PHE A 243 -18.86 23.35 -3.48
C PHE A 243 -19.13 23.82 -4.91
N VAL A 244 -18.77 22.99 -5.91
CA VAL A 244 -18.97 23.32 -7.33
C VAL A 244 -19.82 22.27 -8.03
N ARG A 245 -20.74 22.75 -8.88
CA ARG A 245 -21.70 21.90 -9.63
C ARG A 245 -21.13 21.40 -10.95
N GLU A 246 -20.17 22.10 -11.48
CA GLU A 246 -19.44 21.80 -12.70
C GLU A 246 -17.95 21.94 -12.44
N GLU A 247 -17.12 21.27 -13.24
CA GLU A 247 -15.67 21.43 -13.16
C GLU A 247 -15.29 22.89 -13.42
N PRO A 248 -14.61 23.59 -12.49
CA PRO A 248 -14.29 25.00 -12.65
C PRO A 248 -13.20 25.18 -13.70
N THR A 249 -13.22 26.27 -14.43
CA THR A 249 -12.10 26.69 -15.26
C THR A 249 -11.07 27.38 -14.37
N LEU A 250 -9.98 26.66 -14.04
CA LEU A 250 -8.83 27.21 -13.30
C LEU A 250 -7.65 27.32 -14.28
N PRO A 251 -7.01 28.51 -14.38
CA PRO A 251 -5.85 28.68 -15.23
C PRO A 251 -4.73 27.70 -14.83
N PRO A 252 -3.80 27.39 -15.74
CA PRO A 252 -2.67 26.52 -15.43
C PRO A 252 -1.87 27.05 -14.23
N ASP A 253 -1.58 26.17 -13.29
CA ASP A 253 -0.75 26.44 -12.11
C ASP A 253 0.29 25.30 -12.00
N LEU A 254 1.47 25.53 -12.57
CA LEU A 254 2.52 24.54 -12.64
C LEU A 254 3.34 24.50 -11.36
N VAL A 255 3.61 23.28 -10.90
CA VAL A 255 4.52 23.02 -9.79
C VAL A 255 5.46 21.86 -10.14
N VAL A 256 6.73 22.01 -9.76
CA VAL A 256 7.70 20.92 -9.90
C VAL A 256 7.54 19.99 -8.70
N THR A 257 6.98 18.82 -8.94
CA THR A 257 6.73 17.84 -7.87
C THR A 257 7.96 16.97 -7.60
N ARG A 258 8.82 16.80 -8.59
CA ARG A 258 10.03 15.98 -8.45
C ARG A 258 11.07 16.36 -9.49
N ALA A 259 12.33 16.40 -9.07
CA ALA A 259 13.46 16.55 -9.99
C ALA A 259 14.65 15.74 -9.49
N ARG A 260 15.19 14.85 -10.32
CA ARG A 260 16.26 13.94 -9.91
C ARG A 260 17.03 13.36 -11.08
N ALA A 261 18.22 12.81 -10.80
CA ALA A 261 18.83 11.84 -11.71
C ALA A 261 17.93 10.61 -11.83
N ALA A 262 17.67 10.18 -13.05
CA ALA A 262 16.82 9.01 -13.28
C ALA A 262 17.53 7.69 -12.92
N ASP A 263 18.87 7.72 -12.83
CA ASP A 263 19.69 6.58 -12.46
C ASP A 263 20.79 7.04 -11.48
N ALA A 264 20.90 6.38 -10.33
CA ALA A 264 21.98 6.60 -9.36
C ALA A 264 23.32 6.02 -9.81
N PHE A 265 23.32 5.24 -10.89
CA PHE A 265 24.48 4.48 -11.38
C PHE A 265 25.05 5.02 -12.70
N ASN A 266 24.99 6.34 -12.88
CA ASN A 266 25.52 7.01 -14.07
C ASN A 266 27.04 6.88 -14.21
N ARG A 267 27.54 6.68 -15.44
CA ARG A 267 28.97 6.56 -15.74
C ARG A 267 29.43 7.61 -16.76
N ALA A 268 30.68 8.02 -16.64
CA ALA A 268 31.34 8.90 -17.59
C ALA A 268 31.35 8.26 -18.99
N GLY A 269 31.06 9.06 -20.01
CA GLY A 269 30.96 8.60 -21.39
C GLY A 269 29.65 7.93 -21.77
N SER A 270 28.75 7.68 -20.81
CA SER A 270 27.42 7.16 -21.04
C SER A 270 26.35 8.26 -20.90
N PRO A 271 25.15 8.10 -21.49
CA PRO A 271 24.02 8.99 -21.25
C PRO A 271 23.67 9.06 -19.76
N VAL A 272 23.45 10.29 -19.25
CA VAL A 272 23.07 10.56 -17.85
C VAL A 272 21.64 11.10 -17.85
N PRO A 273 20.62 10.23 -17.66
CA PRO A 273 19.23 10.63 -17.69
C PRO A 273 18.81 11.33 -16.41
N LEU A 274 18.11 12.45 -16.55
CA LEU A 274 17.45 13.18 -15.48
C LEU A 274 15.95 13.22 -15.76
N THR A 275 15.14 13.30 -14.73
CA THR A 275 13.69 13.50 -14.83
C THR A 275 13.29 14.74 -14.04
N VAL A 276 12.40 15.54 -14.64
CA VAL A 276 11.70 16.64 -13.97
C VAL A 276 10.21 16.40 -14.14
N GLN A 277 9.52 16.19 -13.05
CA GLN A 277 8.08 15.96 -13.03
C GLN A 277 7.38 17.27 -12.67
N VAL A 278 6.40 17.63 -13.50
CA VAL A 278 5.64 18.88 -13.37
C VAL A 278 4.17 18.54 -13.31
N ALA A 279 3.49 18.95 -12.24
CA ALA A 279 2.05 18.87 -12.09
C ALA A 279 1.41 20.20 -12.46
N ASN A 280 0.21 20.16 -13.03
CA ASN A 280 -0.64 21.31 -13.27
C ASN A 280 -1.82 21.24 -12.32
N LEU A 281 -1.84 22.10 -11.31
CA LEU A 281 -2.92 22.17 -10.32
C LEU A 281 -4.19 22.86 -10.87
N GLY A 282 -4.09 23.57 -11.99
CA GLY A 282 -5.22 24.14 -12.71
C GLY A 282 -6.00 23.07 -13.47
N THR A 283 -7.18 23.43 -13.99
CA THR A 283 -8.01 22.54 -14.83
C THR A 283 -7.82 22.77 -16.33
N GLU A 284 -7.22 23.90 -16.72
CA GLU A 284 -6.85 24.17 -18.13
C GLU A 284 -5.49 23.58 -18.46
N CYS A 285 -5.33 23.11 -19.70
CA CYS A 285 -4.06 22.58 -20.19
C CYS A 285 -2.97 23.68 -20.31
N ALA A 286 -1.81 23.45 -19.69
CA ALA A 286 -0.63 24.28 -19.91
C ALA A 286 0.08 23.84 -21.21
N ARG A 287 0.11 24.74 -22.19
CA ARG A 287 0.69 24.44 -23.53
C ARG A 287 2.16 24.76 -23.58
N ALA A 288 2.92 23.93 -24.33
CA ALA A 288 4.32 24.11 -24.63
C ALA A 288 5.20 24.41 -23.40
N VAL A 289 4.91 23.71 -22.29
CA VAL A 289 5.77 23.80 -21.09
C VAL A 289 7.16 23.30 -21.46
N CYS A 290 8.19 24.04 -21.08
CA CYS A 290 9.57 23.73 -21.45
C CYS A 290 10.50 23.70 -20.23
N VAL A 291 11.53 22.85 -20.31
CA VAL A 291 12.64 22.79 -19.37
C VAL A 291 13.91 23.32 -20.07
N LYS A 292 14.48 24.41 -19.55
CA LYS A 292 15.67 25.05 -20.12
C LYS A 292 16.83 24.96 -19.14
N PRO A 293 18.07 24.70 -19.59
CA PRO A 293 19.23 24.76 -18.73
C PRO A 293 19.51 26.23 -18.37
N VAL A 294 19.80 26.48 -17.09
CA VAL A 294 20.27 27.80 -16.61
C VAL A 294 21.77 27.84 -16.60
N ALA A 295 22.41 26.81 -16.05
CA ALA A 295 23.84 26.67 -16.02
C ALA A 295 24.24 25.19 -16.02
N LEU A 296 25.13 24.82 -16.95
CA LEU A 296 25.80 23.51 -16.95
C LEU A 296 27.30 23.73 -16.77
N LEU A 297 27.94 22.79 -16.10
CA LEU A 297 29.40 22.85 -15.92
C LEU A 297 30.14 22.65 -17.27
N PRO A 298 31.35 23.19 -17.42
CA PRO A 298 32.19 22.92 -18.59
C PRO A 298 32.36 21.40 -18.80
N GLY A 299 32.14 20.93 -20.04
CA GLY A 299 32.21 19.52 -20.39
C GLY A 299 30.94 18.71 -20.08
N VAL A 300 29.87 19.34 -19.61
CA VAL A 300 28.51 18.76 -19.52
C VAL A 300 27.63 19.45 -20.55
N ARG A 301 26.90 18.68 -21.35
CA ARG A 301 25.98 19.19 -22.37
C ARG A 301 24.68 18.37 -22.37
N ILE A 302 23.59 18.96 -22.86
CA ILE A 302 22.34 18.23 -23.09
C ILE A 302 22.42 17.56 -24.45
N ASP A 303 22.04 16.29 -24.48
CA ASP A 303 21.71 15.59 -25.71
C ASP A 303 20.24 15.91 -26.04
N THR A 304 20.03 16.90 -26.91
CA THR A 304 18.70 17.38 -27.27
C THR A 304 17.92 16.37 -28.11
N ALA A 305 18.60 15.49 -28.82
CA ALA A 305 17.94 14.45 -29.62
C ALA A 305 17.35 13.33 -28.74
N ALA A 306 18.01 13.04 -27.61
CA ALA A 306 17.57 12.03 -26.64
C ALA A 306 16.69 12.63 -25.53
N SER A 307 16.47 13.96 -25.52
CA SER A 307 15.72 14.64 -24.45
C SER A 307 14.31 15.03 -24.88
N ARG A 308 13.37 15.01 -23.94
CA ARG A 308 12.01 15.56 -24.09
C ARG A 308 11.91 16.84 -23.24
N LEU A 309 12.23 17.96 -23.86
CA LEU A 309 12.33 19.25 -23.17
C LEU A 309 11.08 20.14 -23.27
N VAL A 310 10.13 19.81 -24.13
CA VAL A 310 8.89 20.56 -24.35
C VAL A 310 7.71 19.60 -24.48
N GLN A 311 6.64 19.85 -23.72
CA GLN A 311 5.38 19.13 -23.85
C GLN A 311 4.23 19.90 -23.20
N ASP A 312 3.01 19.53 -23.50
CA ASP A 312 1.81 20.03 -22.81
C ASP A 312 1.64 19.33 -21.46
N VAL A 313 1.05 20.04 -20.50
CA VAL A 313 0.65 19.48 -19.18
C VAL A 313 -0.83 19.69 -19.01
N GLU A 314 -1.60 18.61 -19.14
CA GLU A 314 -3.07 18.66 -19.01
C GLU A 314 -3.50 19.16 -17.63
N GLY A 315 -4.68 19.79 -17.58
CA GLY A 315 -5.26 20.25 -16.32
C GLY A 315 -5.48 19.12 -15.33
N GLY A 316 -5.08 19.31 -14.08
CA GLY A 316 -5.09 18.26 -13.06
C GLY A 316 -4.13 17.10 -13.34
N GLY A 317 -3.32 17.20 -14.39
CA GLY A 317 -2.39 16.16 -14.83
C GLY A 317 -0.94 16.41 -14.41
N THR A 318 -0.11 15.43 -14.69
CA THR A 318 1.34 15.48 -14.45
C THR A 318 2.08 15.05 -15.70
N ALA A 319 3.15 15.78 -16.02
CA ALA A 319 4.05 15.44 -17.12
C ALA A 319 5.47 15.22 -16.63
N THR A 320 6.18 14.27 -17.24
CA THR A 320 7.60 14.01 -16.94
C THR A 320 8.44 14.44 -18.11
N PHE A 321 9.35 15.38 -17.87
CA PHE A 321 10.38 15.81 -18.80
C PHE A 321 11.61 14.94 -18.60
N GLU A 322 12.14 14.43 -19.69
CA GLU A 322 13.34 13.60 -19.72
C GLU A 322 14.49 14.44 -20.29
N ILE A 323 15.55 14.59 -19.53
CA ILE A 323 16.74 15.35 -19.90
C ILE A 323 17.92 14.39 -19.90
N VAL A 324 18.57 14.23 -21.02
CA VAL A 324 19.75 13.38 -21.13
C VAL A 324 20.99 14.27 -21.19
N LEU A 325 21.88 14.11 -20.20
CA LEU A 325 23.17 14.79 -20.19
C LEU A 325 24.24 13.88 -20.78
N ALA A 326 25.20 14.50 -21.50
CA ALA A 326 26.47 13.88 -21.87
C ALA A 326 27.57 14.44 -20.98
N CYS A 327 28.32 13.57 -20.30
CA CYS A 327 29.38 13.91 -19.38
C CYS A 327 30.55 12.95 -19.59
N ALA A 328 31.69 13.46 -20.09
CA ALA A 328 32.84 12.61 -20.42
C ALA A 328 33.71 12.27 -19.20
N ALA A 329 33.61 12.99 -18.09
CA ALA A 329 34.43 12.80 -16.90
C ALA A 329 33.62 12.48 -15.65
N ALA A 330 34.15 11.63 -14.78
CA ALA A 330 33.56 11.36 -13.48
C ALA A 330 33.57 12.62 -12.61
N ARG A 331 32.40 12.97 -12.07
CA ARG A 331 32.23 14.15 -11.21
C ARG A 331 30.88 14.14 -10.48
N THR A 332 30.78 14.90 -9.40
CA THR A 332 29.52 15.24 -8.74
C THR A 332 29.24 16.73 -8.94
N PHE A 333 28.02 17.09 -9.34
CA PHE A 333 27.63 18.48 -9.59
C PHE A 333 26.11 18.65 -9.44
N THR A 334 25.65 19.90 -9.44
CA THR A 334 24.21 20.20 -9.48
C THR A 334 23.88 20.83 -10.85
N ALA A 335 23.05 20.11 -11.60
CA ALA A 335 22.47 20.61 -12.84
C ALA A 335 21.29 21.55 -12.50
N ARG A 336 21.25 22.76 -13.12
CA ARG A 336 20.20 23.74 -12.86
C ARG A 336 19.40 24.02 -14.12
N PHE A 337 18.07 24.03 -13.93
CA PHE A 337 17.10 24.22 -15.00
C PHE A 337 16.05 25.25 -14.57
N GLU A 338 15.37 25.81 -15.54
CA GLU A 338 14.11 26.55 -15.39
C GLU A 338 13.00 25.79 -16.10
N VAL A 339 11.87 25.63 -15.42
CA VAL A 339 10.63 25.07 -15.96
C VAL A 339 9.64 26.20 -16.13
N GLY A 340 9.10 26.38 -17.33
CA GLY A 340 8.11 27.40 -17.60
C GLY A 340 7.46 27.22 -18.97
N GLY A 341 6.40 27.95 -19.24
CA GLY A 341 5.70 27.94 -20.52
C GLY A 341 4.51 28.90 -20.54
N GLY A 342 4.18 29.43 -21.69
CA GLY A 342 3.12 30.43 -21.81
C GLY A 342 3.44 31.69 -20.98
N ASN A 343 2.45 32.19 -20.23
CA ASN A 343 2.58 33.41 -19.42
C ASN A 343 3.00 33.15 -17.96
N MET A 344 3.51 31.96 -17.65
CA MET A 344 3.86 31.62 -16.27
C MET A 344 5.31 31.93 -15.92
N PRO A 345 5.57 32.40 -14.68
CA PRO A 345 6.93 32.65 -14.24
C PRO A 345 7.75 31.34 -14.23
N PRO A 346 9.03 31.38 -14.63
CA PRO A 346 9.87 30.20 -14.60
C PRO A 346 10.15 29.73 -13.17
N HIS A 347 10.10 28.39 -12.97
CA HIS A 347 10.48 27.73 -11.74
C HIS A 347 11.92 27.23 -11.81
N ALA A 348 12.76 27.63 -10.87
CA ALA A 348 14.13 27.12 -10.78
C ALA A 348 14.14 25.68 -10.23
N VAL A 349 14.91 24.82 -10.90
CA VAL A 349 15.05 23.40 -10.54
C VAL A 349 16.53 23.07 -10.42
N ALA A 350 16.92 22.39 -9.34
CA ALA A 350 18.28 21.95 -9.07
C ALA A 350 18.32 20.43 -8.89
N VAL A 351 19.11 19.75 -9.71
CA VAL A 351 19.24 18.29 -9.68
C VAL A 351 20.69 17.93 -9.32
N PRO A 352 20.94 17.31 -8.16
CA PRO A 352 22.24 16.73 -7.85
C PRO A 352 22.51 15.53 -8.75
N VAL A 353 23.69 15.49 -9.34
CA VAL A 353 24.10 14.46 -10.30
C VAL A 353 25.47 13.92 -9.89
N THR A 354 25.58 12.61 -9.77
CA THR A 354 26.87 11.91 -9.60
C THR A 354 27.13 11.05 -10.83
N VAL A 355 28.27 11.30 -11.48
CA VAL A 355 28.77 10.52 -12.61
C VAL A 355 30.01 9.77 -12.14
N ARG A 356 29.96 8.45 -12.12
CA ARG A 356 31.02 7.55 -11.69
C ARG A 356 32.06 7.38 -12.82
N PRO A 357 33.27 6.91 -12.52
CA PRO A 357 34.23 6.56 -13.56
C PRO A 357 33.67 5.53 -14.53
N SER A 358 34.06 5.64 -15.80
CA SER A 358 33.80 4.60 -16.79
C SER A 358 34.46 3.29 -16.38
N LEU A 359 33.79 2.17 -16.57
CA LEU A 359 34.39 0.83 -16.45
C LEU A 359 34.73 0.32 -17.85
N ASN A 360 35.97 0.12 -18.13
CA ASN A 360 36.42 -0.48 -19.40
C ASN A 360 36.34 -2.01 -19.31
N LEU A 361 35.13 -2.53 -19.07
CA LEU A 361 34.91 -3.97 -19.01
C LEU A 361 34.72 -4.54 -20.43
N PRO A 362 35.24 -5.73 -20.71
CA PRO A 362 35.02 -6.42 -21.97
C PRO A 362 33.51 -6.79 -22.09
N LYS A 363 33.01 -6.80 -23.32
CA LYS A 363 31.67 -7.34 -23.58
C LYS A 363 31.64 -8.82 -23.20
N ALA A 364 30.58 -9.22 -22.51
CA ALA A 364 30.35 -10.59 -22.09
C ALA A 364 29.28 -11.27 -22.97
N ALA A 365 29.45 -12.56 -23.21
CA ALA A 365 28.44 -13.38 -23.88
C ALA A 365 27.37 -13.91 -22.92
N TYR A 366 27.62 -13.84 -21.62
CA TYR A 366 26.74 -14.26 -20.54
C TYR A 366 27.12 -13.53 -19.27
N VAL A 367 26.31 -13.66 -18.21
CA VAL A 367 26.59 -13.10 -16.87
C VAL A 367 28.00 -13.50 -16.44
N PRO A 368 28.88 -12.54 -16.11
CA PRO A 368 30.23 -12.86 -15.65
C PRO A 368 30.22 -13.67 -14.34
N GLU A 369 31.20 -14.57 -14.19
CA GLU A 369 31.29 -15.46 -13.04
C GLU A 369 31.30 -14.69 -11.72
N PRO A 370 30.49 -15.10 -10.73
CA PRO A 370 30.47 -14.49 -9.40
C PRO A 370 31.84 -14.59 -8.70
N GLN A 371 32.16 -13.55 -7.93
CA GLN A 371 33.34 -13.48 -7.05
C GLN A 371 32.87 -13.43 -5.59
N PRO A 372 32.47 -14.56 -4.98
CA PRO A 372 31.91 -14.56 -3.63
C PRO A 372 32.89 -13.99 -2.59
N VAL A 373 32.37 -13.13 -1.71
CA VAL A 373 33.16 -12.59 -0.59
C VAL A 373 32.96 -13.42 0.68
N GLU A 374 33.96 -13.46 1.54
CA GLU A 374 33.91 -14.17 2.81
C GLU A 374 33.22 -13.36 3.89
N THR A 375 32.43 -14.02 4.72
CA THR A 375 31.77 -13.47 5.90
C THR A 375 31.70 -14.53 7.00
N ASP A 376 31.73 -14.10 8.26
CA ASP A 376 31.55 -14.93 9.45
C ASP A 376 30.06 -14.98 9.89
N TYR A 377 29.14 -14.46 9.07
CA TYR A 377 27.70 -14.38 9.33
C TYR A 377 26.94 -15.16 8.27
N ASP A 378 25.81 -15.74 8.67
CA ASP A 378 24.85 -16.37 7.77
C ASP A 378 23.82 -15.31 7.30
N LEU A 379 24.15 -14.59 6.23
CA LEU A 379 23.31 -13.55 5.70
C LEU A 379 22.29 -14.12 4.73
N ALA A 380 21.04 -13.91 5.04
CA ALA A 380 19.89 -14.28 4.20
C ALA A 380 19.10 -13.04 3.78
N ALA A 381 18.20 -13.22 2.83
CA ALA A 381 17.20 -12.22 2.48
C ALA A 381 15.88 -12.87 2.06
N LEU A 382 14.81 -12.14 2.19
CA LEU A 382 13.49 -12.53 1.68
C LEU A 382 13.38 -12.14 0.21
N TYR A 383 12.65 -12.93 -0.58
CA TYR A 383 12.50 -12.74 -2.01
C TYR A 383 11.05 -13.00 -2.46
N PHE A 384 10.45 -12.03 -3.12
CA PHE A 384 9.10 -12.13 -3.68
C PHE A 384 9.16 -12.45 -5.19
N PRO A 385 8.63 -13.59 -5.66
CA PRO A 385 8.69 -13.99 -7.07
C PRO A 385 7.44 -13.53 -7.84
N GLY A 386 7.19 -12.24 -7.93
CA GLY A 386 5.98 -11.68 -8.54
C GLY A 386 6.19 -10.92 -9.86
N TRP A 387 7.39 -10.95 -10.44
CA TRP A 387 7.82 -10.05 -11.51
C TRP A 387 8.06 -10.77 -12.86
N ASP A 388 7.07 -11.55 -13.31
CA ASP A 388 7.15 -12.39 -14.51
C ASP A 388 6.57 -11.75 -15.79
N LYS A 389 5.91 -10.59 -15.67
CA LYS A 389 5.17 -9.98 -16.79
C LYS A 389 5.00 -8.47 -16.63
N ALA A 390 4.82 -7.78 -17.76
CA ALA A 390 4.66 -6.32 -17.79
C ALA A 390 3.50 -5.81 -16.92
N SER A 391 2.41 -6.58 -16.80
CA SER A 391 1.26 -6.19 -15.97
C SER A 391 1.58 -6.16 -14.46
N ALA A 392 2.50 -7.00 -13.99
CA ALA A 392 2.98 -6.97 -12.60
C ALA A 392 3.73 -5.65 -12.31
N TRP A 393 4.57 -5.21 -13.24
CA TRP A 393 5.31 -3.96 -13.14
C TRP A 393 4.48 -2.70 -13.34
N ALA A 394 3.34 -2.78 -14.01
CA ALA A 394 2.57 -1.64 -14.53
C ALA A 394 2.23 -0.59 -13.46
N ARG A 395 1.90 -1.02 -12.24
CA ARG A 395 1.59 -0.10 -11.13
C ARG A 395 2.85 0.56 -10.59
N VAL A 396 3.92 -0.20 -10.36
CA VAL A 396 5.21 0.33 -9.89
C VAL A 396 5.76 1.33 -10.90
N TRP A 397 5.75 0.97 -12.17
CA TRP A 397 6.21 1.85 -13.26
C TRP A 397 5.50 3.21 -13.26
N ARG A 398 4.17 3.20 -13.12
CA ARG A 398 3.39 4.45 -13.16
C ARG A 398 3.52 5.29 -11.90
N THR A 399 3.59 4.64 -10.74
CA THR A 399 3.55 5.32 -9.44
C THR A 399 4.94 5.63 -8.90
N CYS A 400 5.89 4.72 -9.07
CA CYS A 400 7.23 4.79 -8.50
C CYS A 400 8.31 4.38 -9.51
N PRO A 401 8.44 5.07 -10.67
CA PRO A 401 9.41 4.70 -11.72
C PRO A 401 10.86 4.73 -11.25
N GLU A 402 11.16 5.44 -10.16
CA GLU A 402 12.47 5.49 -9.51
C GLU A 402 12.93 4.15 -8.96
N ARG A 403 12.02 3.23 -8.70
CA ARG A 403 12.36 1.89 -8.20
C ARG A 403 12.91 0.97 -9.29
N LYS A 404 13.04 1.46 -10.54
CA LYS A 404 13.52 0.63 -11.66
C LYS A 404 14.78 -0.14 -11.27
N PRO A 405 14.79 -1.49 -11.35
CA PRO A 405 15.98 -2.28 -11.09
C PRO A 405 17.11 -1.98 -12.08
N VAL A 406 18.36 -2.17 -11.67
CA VAL A 406 19.52 -2.10 -12.59
C VAL A 406 19.42 -3.17 -13.69
N LEU A 407 18.73 -4.28 -13.39
CA LEU A 407 18.38 -5.32 -14.38
C LEU A 407 17.39 -4.85 -15.45
N GLY A 408 16.64 -3.78 -15.20
CA GLY A 408 15.48 -3.37 -15.98
C GLY A 408 14.18 -3.85 -15.35
N TRP A 409 13.04 -3.62 -16.02
CA TRP A 409 11.73 -4.19 -15.66
C TRP A 409 11.69 -5.65 -16.11
N TYR A 410 12.39 -6.51 -15.41
CA TYR A 410 12.77 -7.85 -15.81
C TYR A 410 11.64 -8.88 -15.72
N ASP A 411 11.85 -10.02 -16.39
CA ASP A 411 11.15 -11.27 -16.17
C ASP A 411 12.06 -12.19 -15.33
N GLU A 412 11.66 -12.49 -14.09
CA GLU A 412 12.41 -13.38 -13.21
C GLU A 412 12.26 -14.87 -13.54
N ALA A 413 11.46 -15.23 -14.54
CA ALA A 413 11.50 -16.55 -15.17
C ALA A 413 12.72 -16.73 -16.09
N ASN A 414 13.50 -15.67 -16.32
CA ASN A 414 14.73 -15.72 -17.11
C ASN A 414 15.92 -16.17 -16.23
N PRO A 415 16.55 -17.32 -16.52
CA PRO A 415 17.71 -17.79 -15.74
C PRO A 415 18.91 -16.84 -15.72
N GLU A 416 19.08 -16.01 -16.76
CA GLU A 416 20.15 -15.02 -16.81
C GLU A 416 19.91 -13.87 -15.81
N VAL A 417 18.67 -13.46 -15.62
CA VAL A 417 18.28 -12.51 -14.56
C VAL A 417 18.61 -13.11 -13.18
N VAL A 418 18.25 -14.37 -12.95
CA VAL A 418 18.57 -15.09 -11.70
C VAL A 418 20.09 -15.18 -11.47
N ASP A 419 20.88 -15.42 -12.51
CA ASP A 419 22.34 -15.46 -12.41
C ASP A 419 22.95 -14.09 -12.07
N TRP A 420 22.39 -12.98 -12.57
CA TRP A 420 22.76 -11.64 -12.12
C TRP A 420 22.45 -11.41 -10.64
N GLN A 421 21.28 -11.85 -10.19
CA GLN A 421 20.89 -11.77 -8.77
C GLN A 421 21.84 -12.59 -7.90
N ILE A 422 22.12 -13.83 -8.28
CA ILE A 422 23.09 -14.70 -7.57
C ILE A 422 24.45 -14.02 -7.48
N LYS A 423 24.99 -13.52 -8.62
CA LYS A 423 26.26 -12.82 -8.66
C LYS A 423 26.31 -11.67 -7.65
N TRP A 424 25.36 -10.77 -7.70
CA TRP A 424 25.35 -9.62 -6.81
C TRP A 424 25.17 -9.99 -5.34
N LEU A 425 24.34 -10.98 -5.04
CA LEU A 425 24.12 -11.46 -3.68
C LEU A 425 25.40 -11.97 -3.06
N VAL A 426 26.08 -12.92 -3.71
CA VAL A 426 27.27 -13.55 -3.13
C VAL A 426 28.49 -12.66 -3.13
N GLU A 427 28.60 -11.71 -4.06
CA GLU A 427 29.62 -10.64 -4.06
C GLU A 427 29.39 -9.59 -2.96
N ASN A 428 28.22 -9.62 -2.30
CA ASN A 428 27.91 -8.77 -1.17
C ASN A 428 27.62 -9.58 0.12
N GLY A 429 28.00 -10.87 0.14
CA GLY A 429 27.98 -11.73 1.33
C GLY A 429 26.66 -12.40 1.62
N ILE A 430 25.60 -12.16 0.83
CA ILE A 430 24.28 -12.77 1.01
C ILE A 430 24.29 -14.13 0.30
N ARG A 431 24.06 -15.22 1.03
CA ARG A 431 24.18 -16.59 0.49
C ARG A 431 22.92 -17.43 0.62
N THR A 432 21.84 -16.87 1.14
CA THR A 432 20.57 -17.58 1.34
C THR A 432 19.40 -16.70 0.95
N LEU A 433 18.42 -17.26 0.24
CA LEU A 433 17.13 -16.63 0.01
C LEU A 433 16.00 -17.43 0.66
N TYR A 434 15.09 -16.75 1.32
CA TYR A 434 13.77 -17.27 1.68
C TYR A 434 12.79 -16.75 0.63
N VAL A 435 12.29 -17.66 -0.21
CA VAL A 435 11.50 -17.32 -1.39
C VAL A 435 10.02 -17.54 -1.09
N ASP A 436 9.21 -16.52 -1.29
CA ASP A 436 7.76 -16.63 -1.16
C ASP A 436 7.25 -17.72 -2.08
N TRP A 437 6.41 -18.60 -1.54
CA TRP A 437 5.91 -19.76 -2.22
C TRP A 437 4.43 -19.95 -1.91
N TYR A 438 3.65 -20.34 -2.91
CA TYR A 438 2.18 -20.35 -2.82
C TYR A 438 1.63 -21.72 -3.15
N TRP A 439 0.69 -22.17 -2.31
CA TRP A 439 0.00 -23.44 -2.48
C TRP A 439 -1.44 -23.32 -2.00
N ASN A 440 -2.38 -23.82 -2.78
CA ASN A 440 -3.77 -23.93 -2.39
C ASN A 440 -4.35 -25.23 -2.92
N ARG A 441 -4.46 -26.25 -2.07
CA ARG A 441 -5.07 -27.55 -2.36
C ARG A 441 -4.61 -28.17 -3.67
N GLY A 442 -3.30 -28.31 -3.85
CA GLY A 442 -2.70 -28.89 -5.04
C GLY A 442 -2.39 -27.90 -6.16
N SER A 443 -2.85 -26.66 -6.06
CA SER A 443 -2.51 -25.59 -7.02
C SER A 443 -1.33 -24.79 -6.51
N GLN A 444 -0.26 -24.74 -7.29
CA GLN A 444 0.93 -23.94 -7.04
C GLN A 444 0.90 -22.67 -7.92
N HIS A 445 1.36 -21.54 -7.37
CA HIS A 445 1.45 -20.26 -8.05
C HIS A 445 2.83 -19.63 -7.85
N LEU A 446 3.24 -18.73 -8.75
CA LEU A 446 4.49 -17.96 -8.67
C LEU A 446 5.74 -18.85 -8.50
N ASP A 447 5.78 -19.99 -9.18
CA ASP A 447 6.91 -20.94 -9.12
C ASP A 447 7.97 -20.73 -10.23
N HIS A 448 7.77 -19.73 -11.07
CA HIS A 448 8.61 -19.43 -12.22
C HIS A 448 10.05 -19.08 -11.84
N TRP A 449 10.27 -18.34 -10.72
CA TRP A 449 11.61 -18.06 -10.22
C TRP A 449 12.33 -19.36 -9.81
N VAL A 450 11.67 -20.26 -9.09
CA VAL A 450 12.27 -21.55 -8.68
C VAL A 450 12.66 -22.37 -9.90
N LYS A 451 11.81 -22.40 -10.93
CA LYS A 451 12.11 -23.09 -12.20
C LYS A 451 13.28 -22.44 -12.94
N ALA A 452 13.40 -21.12 -12.91
CA ALA A 452 14.54 -20.39 -13.47
C ALA A 452 15.82 -20.62 -12.68
N PHE A 453 15.73 -20.62 -11.34
CA PHE A 453 16.86 -20.90 -10.44
C PHE A 453 17.51 -22.26 -10.73
N TYR A 454 16.70 -23.32 -10.91
CA TYR A 454 17.27 -24.65 -11.24
C TYR A 454 17.90 -24.73 -12.65
N LYS A 455 17.62 -23.75 -13.52
CA LYS A 455 18.28 -23.61 -14.84
C LYS A 455 19.47 -22.63 -14.79
N ALA A 456 19.59 -21.84 -13.73
CA ALA A 456 20.65 -20.85 -13.58
C ALA A 456 22.02 -21.52 -13.47
N LYS A 457 23.01 -20.95 -14.16
CA LYS A 457 24.39 -21.48 -14.25
C LYS A 457 25.11 -21.42 -12.89
N TYR A 458 24.85 -20.39 -12.10
CA TYR A 458 25.57 -20.11 -10.86
C TYR A 458 24.81 -20.51 -9.60
N ARG A 459 23.70 -21.27 -9.71
CA ARG A 459 22.85 -21.68 -8.59
C ARG A 459 23.59 -22.33 -7.41
N SER A 460 24.69 -23.02 -7.67
CA SER A 460 25.51 -23.69 -6.63
C SER A 460 26.12 -22.73 -5.61
N HIS A 461 26.22 -21.45 -5.91
CA HIS A 461 26.70 -20.42 -5.00
C HIS A 461 25.66 -19.96 -3.97
N LEU A 462 24.37 -20.24 -4.18
CA LEU A 462 23.26 -19.74 -3.38
C LEU A 462 22.45 -20.89 -2.77
N LYS A 463 22.03 -20.73 -1.52
CA LYS A 463 21.03 -21.59 -0.89
C LYS A 463 19.68 -20.91 -0.93
N TRP A 464 18.60 -21.70 -0.94
CA TRP A 464 17.26 -21.16 -0.81
C TRP A 464 16.37 -22.08 0.05
N ALA A 465 15.33 -21.50 0.64
CA ALA A 465 14.25 -22.22 1.27
C ALA A 465 12.92 -21.55 0.95
N LEU A 466 11.86 -22.32 0.89
CA LEU A 466 10.55 -21.77 0.67
C LEU A 466 10.02 -21.05 1.92
N MET A 467 9.33 -19.93 1.70
CA MET A 467 8.43 -19.31 2.67
C MET A 467 7.00 -19.49 2.15
N TRP A 468 6.26 -20.37 2.77
CA TRP A 468 4.87 -20.59 2.38
C TRP A 468 4.00 -19.41 2.82
N ALA A 469 3.68 -18.55 1.85
CA ALA A 469 2.75 -17.43 1.99
C ALA A 469 1.31 -17.97 1.99
N ASN A 470 0.91 -18.62 3.07
CA ASN A 470 -0.34 -19.35 3.22
C ASN A 470 -1.55 -18.43 3.51
N HIS A 471 -1.79 -17.46 2.61
CA HIS A 471 -2.93 -16.53 2.63
C HIS A 471 -4.23 -17.17 2.14
N ASN A 472 -4.35 -18.47 2.23
CA ASN A 472 -5.50 -19.22 1.73
C ASN A 472 -6.82 -18.72 2.36
N PRO A 473 -7.92 -18.78 1.62
CA PRO A 473 -9.25 -18.57 2.19
C PRO A 473 -9.50 -19.51 3.40
N PRO A 474 -10.40 -19.13 4.33
CA PRO A 474 -10.76 -19.98 5.45
C PRO A 474 -11.09 -21.41 5.01
N GLY A 475 -10.57 -22.41 5.76
CA GLY A 475 -10.69 -23.84 5.43
C GLY A 475 -9.68 -24.33 4.38
N GLY A 476 -8.66 -23.52 4.05
CA GLY A 476 -7.60 -23.87 3.11
C GLY A 476 -6.56 -24.86 3.65
N HIS A 477 -6.54 -25.14 4.96
CA HIS A 477 -5.56 -26.02 5.59
C HIS A 477 -6.25 -27.22 6.25
N SER A 478 -5.73 -28.41 6.01
CA SER A 478 -6.17 -29.68 6.62
C SER A 478 -5.00 -30.64 6.74
N VAL A 479 -5.15 -31.74 7.50
CA VAL A 479 -4.13 -32.80 7.57
C VAL A 479 -3.90 -33.44 6.20
N GLU A 480 -4.95 -33.58 5.38
CA GLU A 480 -4.84 -34.13 4.03
C GLU A 480 -4.01 -33.21 3.13
N ASP A 481 -4.34 -31.91 3.08
CA ASP A 481 -3.59 -30.92 2.29
C ASP A 481 -2.14 -30.78 2.79
N GLN A 482 -1.92 -30.83 4.11
CA GLN A 482 -0.58 -30.81 4.69
C GLN A 482 0.28 -32.02 4.26
N ARG A 483 -0.34 -33.18 4.12
CA ARG A 483 0.34 -34.38 3.55
C ARG A 483 0.70 -34.17 2.08
N ALA A 484 -0.22 -33.62 1.30
CA ALA A 484 -0.02 -33.37 -0.12
C ALA A 484 1.11 -32.35 -0.35
N VAL A 485 1.07 -31.21 0.32
CA VAL A 485 2.08 -30.14 0.18
C VAL A 485 3.45 -30.62 0.66
N THR A 486 3.53 -31.37 1.76
CA THR A 486 4.79 -31.88 2.28
C THR A 486 5.44 -32.90 1.34
N LYS A 487 4.65 -33.80 0.76
CA LYS A 487 5.15 -34.73 -0.27
C LYS A 487 5.71 -33.97 -1.45
N PHE A 488 4.99 -32.92 -1.91
CA PHE A 488 5.46 -32.06 -2.98
C PHE A 488 6.85 -31.43 -2.66
N TRP A 489 7.05 -30.90 -1.44
CA TRP A 489 8.33 -30.35 -1.02
C TRP A 489 9.46 -31.37 -1.03
N ILE A 490 9.18 -32.56 -0.52
CA ILE A 490 10.17 -33.67 -0.47
C ILE A 490 10.59 -34.07 -1.88
N GLU A 491 9.62 -34.26 -2.77
CA GLU A 491 9.85 -34.74 -4.14
C GLU A 491 10.57 -33.69 -5.01
N ASN A 492 10.24 -32.40 -4.85
CA ASN A 492 10.70 -31.38 -5.77
C ASN A 492 11.86 -30.52 -5.23
N TYR A 493 12.00 -30.37 -3.90
CA TYR A 493 12.93 -29.39 -3.34
C TYR A 493 13.92 -29.97 -2.34
N PHE A 494 13.46 -30.71 -1.33
CA PHE A 494 14.30 -31.08 -0.18
C PHE A 494 15.53 -31.90 -0.54
N ASN A 495 15.50 -32.64 -1.63
CA ASN A 495 16.60 -33.49 -2.09
C ASN A 495 17.67 -32.73 -2.89
N THR A 496 17.41 -31.46 -3.25
CA THR A 496 18.39 -30.70 -4.03
C THR A 496 19.51 -30.15 -3.15
N PRO A 497 20.73 -30.04 -3.65
CA PRO A 497 21.88 -29.58 -2.87
C PRO A 497 21.77 -28.09 -2.50
N GLU A 498 21.05 -27.29 -3.29
CA GLU A 498 20.85 -25.87 -3.07
C GLU A 498 19.79 -25.57 -2.00
N TYR A 499 18.94 -26.57 -1.63
CA TYR A 499 17.94 -26.33 -0.61
C TYR A 499 18.57 -26.19 0.78
N LEU A 500 18.16 -25.13 1.52
CA LEU A 500 18.70 -24.83 2.83
C LEU A 500 18.33 -25.90 3.86
N ARG A 501 19.33 -26.35 4.64
CA ARG A 501 19.13 -27.26 5.76
C ARG A 501 19.85 -26.73 7.01
N ILE A 502 19.18 -26.81 8.15
CA ILE A 502 19.75 -26.50 9.47
C ILE A 502 19.76 -27.76 10.29
N GLY A 503 20.97 -28.17 10.74
CA GLY A 503 21.15 -29.47 11.42
C GLY A 503 20.65 -30.66 10.59
N GLY A 504 20.80 -30.62 9.27
CA GLY A 504 20.29 -31.63 8.33
C GLY A 504 18.81 -31.55 8.00
N LYS A 505 18.01 -30.75 8.74
CA LYS A 505 16.57 -30.55 8.51
C LYS A 505 16.33 -29.52 7.40
N PRO A 506 15.55 -29.84 6.36
CA PRO A 506 15.08 -28.85 5.41
C PRO A 506 14.34 -27.71 6.13
N VAL A 507 14.53 -26.48 5.68
CA VAL A 507 13.90 -25.29 6.29
C VAL A 507 12.60 -24.94 5.56
N VAL A 508 11.55 -24.70 6.31
CA VAL A 508 10.26 -24.18 5.79
C VAL A 508 9.81 -23.02 6.65
N TRP A 509 9.61 -21.87 6.04
CA TRP A 509 9.03 -20.71 6.71
C TRP A 509 7.52 -20.65 6.47
N ILE A 510 6.75 -20.43 7.50
CA ILE A 510 5.27 -20.33 7.43
C ILE A 510 4.84 -18.90 7.70
N TRP A 511 4.09 -18.30 6.78
CA TRP A 511 3.57 -16.94 6.91
C TRP A 511 2.54 -16.83 8.04
N SER A 512 1.52 -17.68 8.07
CA SER A 512 0.45 -17.58 9.05
C SER A 512 0.18 -18.91 9.76
N ALA A 513 0.80 -19.07 10.93
CA ALA A 513 0.48 -20.14 11.87
C ALA A 513 -0.99 -20.06 12.34
N GLN A 514 -1.54 -18.84 12.41
CA GLN A 514 -2.93 -18.60 12.83
C GLN A 514 -3.95 -19.13 11.83
N ASN A 515 -3.68 -19.04 10.53
CA ASN A 515 -4.53 -19.63 9.51
C ASN A 515 -4.54 -21.16 9.62
N MET A 516 -3.38 -21.78 9.84
CA MET A 516 -3.28 -23.23 10.06
C MET A 516 -4.04 -23.65 11.32
N GLU A 517 -3.87 -22.93 12.43
CA GLU A 517 -4.56 -23.21 13.69
C GLU A 517 -6.08 -23.08 13.54
N ARG A 518 -6.56 -22.00 12.91
CA ARG A 518 -7.97 -21.75 12.66
C ARG A 518 -8.61 -22.88 11.84
N ASP A 519 -7.98 -23.24 10.73
CA ASP A 519 -8.56 -24.13 9.73
C ASP A 519 -8.51 -25.60 10.18
N ALA A 520 -7.43 -26.02 10.80
CA ALA A 520 -7.21 -27.40 11.23
C ALA A 520 -7.55 -27.63 12.72
N LYS A 521 -8.24 -26.72 13.40
CA LYS A 521 -8.52 -26.79 14.83
C LYS A 521 -9.16 -28.12 15.26
N ALA A 522 -10.10 -28.63 14.47
CA ALA A 522 -10.78 -29.91 14.72
C ALA A 522 -9.87 -31.13 14.50
N GLU A 523 -8.77 -30.98 13.77
CA GLU A 523 -7.81 -32.04 13.44
C GLU A 523 -6.55 -32.00 14.31
N GLY A 524 -6.49 -31.16 15.34
CA GLY A 524 -5.35 -30.98 16.26
C GLY A 524 -4.54 -29.70 16.02
N GLY A 525 -5.04 -28.80 15.17
CA GLY A 525 -4.52 -27.45 14.97
C GLY A 525 -3.16 -27.40 14.26
N CYS A 526 -2.51 -26.24 14.32
CA CYS A 526 -1.22 -25.97 13.69
C CYS A 526 -0.15 -27.01 14.11
N ARG A 527 -0.08 -27.34 15.40
CA ARG A 527 0.87 -28.33 15.92
C ARG A 527 0.78 -29.64 15.14
N ARG A 528 -0.43 -30.20 14.99
CA ARG A 528 -0.62 -31.47 14.28
C ARG A 528 -0.19 -31.39 12.83
N LEU A 529 -0.46 -30.27 12.15
CA LEU A 529 0.00 -30.09 10.76
C LEU A 529 1.52 -30.14 10.65
N LEU A 530 2.23 -29.44 11.54
CA LEU A 530 3.71 -29.48 11.55
C LEU A 530 4.27 -30.88 11.90
N GLU A 531 3.62 -31.60 12.82
CA GLU A 531 3.99 -32.99 13.16
C GLU A 531 3.83 -33.93 11.95
N VAL A 532 2.72 -33.85 11.22
CA VAL A 532 2.48 -34.61 9.99
C VAL A 532 3.59 -34.41 8.97
N SER A 533 4.02 -33.13 8.80
CA SER A 533 5.12 -32.81 7.89
C SER A 533 6.45 -33.42 8.35
N ARG A 534 6.74 -33.38 9.66
CA ARG A 534 7.97 -34.00 10.22
C ARG A 534 7.95 -35.51 10.10
N GLU A 535 6.79 -36.17 10.33
CA GLU A 535 6.62 -37.61 10.15
C GLU A 535 6.97 -38.03 8.71
N LEU A 536 6.44 -37.29 7.71
CA LEU A 536 6.71 -37.56 6.30
C LEU A 536 8.18 -37.32 5.92
N ALA A 537 8.77 -36.25 6.42
CA ALA A 537 10.18 -35.97 6.19
C ALA A 537 11.09 -37.04 6.82
N CYS A 538 10.77 -37.52 8.03
CA CYS A 538 11.50 -38.59 8.66
C CYS A 538 11.37 -39.90 7.87
N ALA A 539 10.17 -40.21 7.36
CA ALA A 539 9.97 -41.38 6.50
C ALA A 539 10.75 -41.31 5.18
N ALA A 540 11.04 -40.07 4.71
CA ALA A 540 11.87 -39.81 3.53
C ALA A 540 13.38 -39.71 3.82
N GLY A 541 13.83 -39.99 5.06
CA GLY A 541 15.21 -40.01 5.46
C GLY A 541 15.81 -38.69 5.96
N PHE A 542 15.01 -37.66 6.16
CA PHE A 542 15.43 -36.43 6.79
C PHE A 542 15.29 -36.51 8.33
N PRO A 543 16.09 -35.77 9.13
CA PRO A 543 15.93 -35.78 10.59
C PRO A 543 14.71 -34.92 11.08
N GLY A 544 13.81 -34.58 10.20
CA GLY A 544 12.65 -33.72 10.42
C GLY A 544 12.64 -32.49 9.53
N ILE A 545 11.85 -31.49 9.87
CA ILE A 545 11.81 -30.17 9.20
C ILE A 545 12.06 -29.10 10.24
N HIS A 546 12.87 -28.08 9.89
CA HIS A 546 13.06 -26.88 10.67
C HIS A 546 12.02 -25.82 10.25
N PHE A 547 11.04 -25.55 11.10
CA PHE A 547 9.97 -24.61 10.82
C PHE A 547 10.25 -23.24 11.44
N ILE A 548 10.20 -22.19 10.60
CA ILE A 548 10.25 -20.77 11.02
C ILE A 548 8.84 -20.21 10.96
N ALA A 549 8.37 -19.57 12.03
CA ALA A 549 7.08 -18.85 12.03
C ALA A 549 7.29 -17.38 11.74
N MET A 550 6.48 -16.79 10.87
CA MET A 550 6.36 -15.33 10.84
C MET A 550 5.64 -14.86 12.10
N LYS A 551 6.31 -14.03 12.87
CA LYS A 551 5.78 -13.50 14.13
C LYS A 551 4.84 -12.31 13.83
N TRP A 552 3.66 -12.33 14.43
CA TRP A 552 2.68 -11.26 14.35
C TRP A 552 1.98 -11.05 15.69
N PRO A 553 1.75 -9.82 16.15
CA PRO A 553 2.27 -8.53 15.62
C PRO A 553 3.80 -8.45 15.64
N GLU A 554 4.36 -7.76 14.67
CA GLU A 554 5.82 -7.71 14.45
C GLU A 554 6.58 -7.06 15.61
N ALA A 555 6.03 -5.99 16.20
CA ALA A 555 6.62 -5.28 17.32
C ALA A 555 6.39 -5.96 18.68
N ASP A 556 5.46 -6.91 18.78
CA ASP A 556 5.16 -7.58 20.04
C ASP A 556 6.21 -8.64 20.38
N CYS A 557 7.06 -8.33 21.35
CA CYS A 557 8.10 -9.22 21.86
C CYS A 557 7.74 -9.83 23.22
N ALA A 558 6.48 -9.73 23.67
CA ALA A 558 6.05 -10.32 24.93
C ALA A 558 6.30 -11.85 24.94
N PRO A 559 6.84 -12.41 26.02
CA PRO A 559 7.10 -13.84 26.12
C PRO A 559 5.88 -14.72 25.82
N ALA A 560 4.68 -14.26 26.15
CA ALA A 560 3.43 -14.98 25.87
C ALA A 560 3.13 -15.08 24.37
N THR A 561 3.38 -14.02 23.61
CA THR A 561 3.20 -13.99 22.16
C THR A 561 4.19 -14.95 21.47
N ILE A 562 5.46 -14.94 21.88
CA ILE A 562 6.49 -15.83 21.32
C ILE A 562 6.21 -17.28 21.73
N ARG A 563 5.79 -17.53 22.99
CA ARG A 563 5.46 -18.87 23.50
C ARG A 563 4.40 -19.57 22.67
N ARG A 564 3.42 -18.86 22.14
CA ARG A 564 2.39 -19.42 21.25
C ARG A 564 2.97 -20.14 20.05
N TYR A 565 4.02 -19.60 19.43
CA TYR A 565 4.67 -20.25 18.29
C TYR A 565 5.46 -21.50 18.73
N LYS A 566 6.08 -21.45 19.91
CA LYS A 566 6.73 -22.65 20.51
C LYS A 566 5.69 -23.73 20.78
N ASP A 567 4.53 -23.36 21.29
CA ASP A 567 3.43 -24.28 21.57
C ASP A 567 2.82 -24.87 20.29
N PHE A 568 2.84 -24.14 19.19
CA PHE A 568 2.50 -24.67 17.87
C PHE A 568 3.56 -25.62 17.29
N GLY A 569 4.76 -25.67 17.88
CA GLY A 569 5.83 -26.58 17.47
C GLY A 569 6.83 -25.99 16.47
N PHE A 570 6.91 -24.66 16.35
CA PHE A 570 7.97 -24.03 15.55
C PHE A 570 9.32 -24.08 16.24
N ASP A 571 10.37 -24.13 15.42
CA ASP A 571 11.77 -24.16 15.89
C ASP A 571 12.33 -22.74 16.05
N GLU A 572 11.80 -21.76 15.32
CA GLU A 572 12.30 -20.40 15.23
C GLU A 572 11.18 -19.41 14.81
N THR A 573 11.37 -18.13 15.11
CA THR A 573 10.51 -17.04 14.59
C THR A 573 11.32 -16.11 13.69
N GLY A 574 10.63 -15.39 12.78
CA GLY A 574 11.22 -14.34 11.95
C GLY A 574 10.19 -13.27 11.60
N LEU A 575 10.64 -12.22 10.93
CA LEU A 575 9.77 -11.13 10.44
C LEU A 575 9.99 -10.96 8.94
N TYR A 576 8.89 -10.71 8.21
CA TYR A 576 8.98 -10.32 6.82
C TYR A 576 9.40 -8.86 6.69
N HIS A 577 8.71 -8.00 7.41
CA HIS A 577 9.01 -6.57 7.54
C HIS A 577 9.21 -6.20 9.00
N PHE A 578 9.83 -5.06 9.23
CA PHE A 578 9.74 -4.32 10.47
C PHE A 578 9.41 -2.86 10.11
N MET A 579 8.20 -2.44 10.42
CA MET A 579 7.67 -1.11 10.10
C MET A 579 7.39 -0.29 11.36
N ASP A 580 7.34 -0.92 12.52
CA ASP A 580 7.01 -0.25 13.77
C ASP A 580 8.16 0.62 14.28
N HIS A 581 7.82 1.81 14.75
CA HIS A 581 8.73 2.74 15.39
C HIS A 581 8.17 3.25 16.72
N GLY A 582 7.74 2.34 17.56
CA GLY A 582 7.18 2.65 18.89
C GLY A 582 5.66 2.73 18.92
N GLY A 583 4.98 1.87 18.16
CA GLY A 583 3.52 1.73 18.17
C GLY A 583 2.78 2.79 17.35
N ARG A 584 3.48 3.56 16.50
CA ARG A 584 2.88 4.65 15.71
C ARG A 584 2.49 4.27 14.28
N CYS A 585 2.92 3.13 13.79
CA CYS A 585 2.62 2.71 12.41
C CYS A 585 1.12 2.61 12.13
N ALA A 586 0.32 2.24 13.12
CA ALA A 586 -1.14 2.15 13.00
C ALA A 586 -1.85 3.52 12.88
N SER A 587 -1.23 4.59 13.37
CA SER A 587 -1.82 5.94 13.44
C SER A 587 -1.23 6.95 12.43
N ASN A 588 0.03 6.77 12.05
CA ASN A 588 0.73 7.65 11.11
C ASN A 588 0.99 6.91 9.80
N ARG A 589 0.30 7.31 8.75
CA ARG A 589 0.47 6.78 7.38
C ARG A 589 1.82 7.16 6.77
N ARG A 590 2.53 8.14 7.32
CA ARG A 590 3.82 8.63 6.82
C ARG A 590 4.78 8.93 7.96
N PHE A 591 5.97 8.34 7.91
CA PHE A 591 7.05 8.60 8.87
C PHE A 591 8.42 8.33 8.24
N PRO A 592 9.50 8.93 8.79
CA PRO A 592 10.81 8.84 8.17
C PRO A 592 11.44 7.45 8.37
N TYR A 593 12.14 6.95 7.37
CA TYR A 593 12.89 5.68 7.44
C TYR A 593 13.92 5.67 8.58
N ARG A 594 14.45 6.83 8.94
CA ARG A 594 15.33 6.99 10.09
C ARG A 594 14.71 6.50 11.40
N ALA A 595 13.42 6.73 11.60
CA ALA A 595 12.72 6.26 12.82
C ALA A 595 12.67 4.72 12.87
N VAL A 596 12.47 4.07 11.72
CA VAL A 596 12.53 2.61 11.61
C VAL A 596 13.96 2.11 11.88
N ALA A 597 14.96 2.77 11.33
CA ALA A 597 16.37 2.42 11.52
C ALA A 597 16.81 2.50 12.98
N ASP A 598 16.27 3.46 13.73
CA ASP A 598 16.56 3.62 15.15
C ASP A 598 15.77 2.62 16.03
N ALA A 599 14.54 2.20 15.63
CA ALA A 599 13.68 1.28 16.39
C ALA A 599 13.98 -0.22 16.12
N ASN A 600 14.41 -0.58 14.94
CA ASN A 600 14.61 -1.96 14.51
C ASN A 600 15.57 -2.75 15.45
N PRO A 601 16.71 -2.19 15.91
CA PRO A 601 17.60 -2.89 16.84
C PRO A 601 16.97 -3.20 18.21
N ALA A 602 16.10 -2.32 18.71
CA ALA A 602 15.44 -2.54 20.00
C ALA A 602 14.54 -3.79 19.98
N ASN A 603 13.91 -4.08 18.84
CA ASN A 603 13.11 -5.29 18.67
C ASN A 603 13.95 -6.57 18.82
N TRP A 604 15.19 -6.60 18.31
CA TRP A 604 16.05 -7.75 18.45
C TRP A 604 16.46 -7.99 19.90
N TRP A 605 16.83 -6.93 20.62
CA TRP A 605 17.20 -7.02 22.03
C TRP A 605 16.03 -7.52 22.88
N GLN A 606 14.83 -7.01 22.67
CA GLN A 606 13.63 -7.47 23.37
C GLN A 606 13.33 -8.95 23.11
N GLN A 607 13.46 -9.43 21.87
CA GLN A 607 13.27 -10.85 21.56
C GLN A 607 14.36 -11.72 22.19
N HIS A 608 15.61 -11.25 22.19
CA HIS A 608 16.71 -11.95 22.81
C HIS A 608 16.54 -12.06 24.31
N GLU A 609 16.17 -10.99 24.97
CA GLU A 609 15.89 -10.94 26.41
C GLU A 609 14.70 -11.81 26.82
N ALA A 610 13.68 -11.88 25.98
CA ALA A 610 12.52 -12.76 26.20
C ALA A 610 12.92 -14.25 26.25
N ASN A 611 13.94 -14.66 25.54
CA ASN A 611 14.57 -15.99 25.54
C ASN A 611 13.58 -17.16 25.52
N VAL A 612 12.57 -17.10 24.68
CA VAL A 612 11.50 -18.13 24.58
C VAL A 612 11.75 -19.09 23.43
N LEU A 613 12.10 -18.56 22.26
CA LEU A 613 12.33 -19.29 21.02
C LEU A 613 13.44 -18.59 20.25
N PRO A 614 14.35 -19.31 19.56
CA PRO A 614 15.27 -18.69 18.61
C PRO A 614 14.54 -17.80 17.62
N PHE A 615 15.20 -16.76 17.15
CA PHE A 615 14.64 -15.87 16.15
C PHE A 615 15.67 -15.43 15.13
N LEU A 616 15.20 -15.04 13.94
CA LEU A 616 16.00 -14.54 12.84
C LEU A 616 15.86 -13.01 12.81
N PRO A 617 16.89 -12.24 13.24
CA PRO A 617 16.82 -10.78 13.21
C PRO A 617 16.58 -10.26 11.80
N ASN A 618 15.56 -9.43 11.65
CA ASN A 618 15.19 -8.80 10.39
C ASN A 618 15.85 -7.42 10.26
N LEU A 619 16.52 -7.15 9.14
CA LEU A 619 17.09 -5.87 8.77
C LEU A 619 16.11 -5.16 7.83
N SER A 620 15.36 -4.19 8.35
CA SER A 620 14.30 -3.52 7.59
C SER A 620 14.83 -2.74 6.39
N THR A 621 14.26 -2.97 5.22
CA THR A 621 14.53 -2.23 3.98
C THR A 621 13.48 -1.16 3.67
N GLY A 622 12.60 -0.85 4.63
CA GLY A 622 11.55 0.15 4.50
C GLY A 622 10.24 -0.41 3.98
N TRP A 623 9.26 0.48 3.79
CA TRP A 623 7.94 0.16 3.27
C TRP A 623 7.34 1.38 2.56
N ASP A 624 6.66 1.18 1.46
CA ASP A 624 5.89 2.20 0.75
C ASP A 624 4.97 1.51 -0.26
N ASP A 625 3.73 1.29 0.12
CA ASP A 625 2.75 0.52 -0.66
C ASP A 625 1.90 1.36 -1.63
N ARG A 626 2.32 2.59 -1.94
CA ARG A 626 1.62 3.48 -2.89
C ARG A 626 1.25 2.84 -4.24
N PRO A 627 2.06 1.93 -4.83
CA PRO A 627 1.63 1.21 -6.02
C PRO A 627 0.39 0.34 -5.84
N TRP A 628 0.13 -0.15 -4.62
CA TRP A 628 -0.97 -1.04 -4.31
C TRP A 628 -2.16 -0.33 -3.66
N ASN A 629 -1.94 0.45 -2.60
CA ASN A 629 -2.99 0.85 -1.68
C ASN A 629 -2.94 2.28 -1.16
N ASP A 630 -1.81 2.96 -1.16
CA ASP A 630 -1.61 4.27 -0.49
C ASP A 630 -1.95 4.26 1.02
N HIS A 631 -1.55 3.19 1.73
CA HIS A 631 -1.82 3.05 3.17
C HIS A 631 -0.73 3.59 4.06
N CYS A 632 0.54 3.34 3.72
CA CYS A 632 1.69 3.69 4.55
C CYS A 632 2.90 4.01 3.69
N GLU A 633 3.57 5.12 3.99
CA GLU A 633 4.82 5.50 3.35
C GLU A 633 5.89 5.73 4.41
N ILE A 634 6.93 4.91 4.41
CA ILE A 634 8.17 5.16 5.14
C ILE A 634 9.08 5.94 4.19
N TYR A 635 9.05 7.28 4.32
CA TYR A 635 9.76 8.16 3.40
C TYR A 635 11.23 8.37 3.77
N GLY A 636 12.02 8.85 2.80
CA GLY A 636 13.44 9.17 2.98
C GLY A 636 14.33 7.95 3.16
N LYS A 637 13.93 6.80 2.61
CA LYS A 637 14.75 5.59 2.54
C LYS A 637 16.10 5.90 1.89
N ASN A 638 17.19 5.46 2.52
CA ASN A 638 18.54 5.67 2.03
C ASN A 638 19.53 4.63 2.57
N ALA A 639 20.66 4.48 1.86
CA ALA A 639 21.68 3.48 2.19
C ALA A 639 22.44 3.78 3.49
N ASP A 640 22.51 5.05 3.94
CA ASP A 640 23.24 5.41 5.16
C ASP A 640 22.48 4.99 6.42
N ASP A 641 21.17 5.19 6.45
CA ASP A 641 20.33 4.71 7.54
C ASP A 641 20.25 3.17 7.54
N PHE A 642 20.23 2.54 6.36
CA PHE A 642 20.35 1.07 6.28
C PHE A 642 21.71 0.58 6.79
N ARG A 643 22.81 1.26 6.49
CA ARG A 643 24.15 0.94 7.05
C ARG A 643 24.17 1.04 8.58
N ARG A 644 23.37 1.96 9.18
CA ARG A 644 23.21 2.01 10.65
C ARG A 644 22.54 0.74 11.18
N ILE A 645 21.45 0.28 10.51
CA ILE A 645 20.81 -1.00 10.84
C ILE A 645 21.84 -2.14 10.76
N CYS A 646 22.61 -2.23 9.68
CA CYS A 646 23.63 -3.26 9.50
C CYS A 646 24.67 -3.23 10.63
N ARG A 647 25.19 -2.06 11.00
CA ARG A 647 26.16 -1.93 12.11
C ARG A 647 25.58 -2.36 13.45
N ALA A 648 24.32 -1.95 13.74
CA ALA A 648 23.62 -2.38 14.94
C ALA A 648 23.39 -3.89 14.96
N ALA A 649 23.05 -4.49 13.80
CA ALA A 649 22.89 -5.93 13.67
C ALA A 649 24.21 -6.69 13.85
N LYS A 650 25.31 -6.13 13.38
CA LYS A 650 26.64 -6.68 13.62
C LYS A 650 27.01 -6.66 15.11
N ASP A 651 26.81 -5.52 15.78
CA ASP A 651 27.04 -5.41 17.23
C ASP A 651 26.18 -6.41 18.02
N PHE A 652 24.90 -6.52 17.67
CA PHE A 652 23.98 -7.50 18.24
C PHE A 652 24.50 -8.94 18.05
N ALA A 653 24.84 -9.29 16.81
CA ALA A 653 25.31 -10.63 16.45
C ALA A 653 26.61 -11.00 17.20
N ASP A 654 27.56 -10.05 17.30
CA ASP A 654 28.86 -10.28 17.96
C ASP A 654 28.70 -10.44 19.49
N ARG A 655 27.75 -9.70 20.10
CA ARG A 655 27.51 -9.76 21.55
C ARG A 655 26.67 -10.96 21.98
N THR A 656 25.75 -11.41 21.13
CA THR A 656 24.80 -12.50 21.45
C THR A 656 25.22 -13.86 20.90
N GLY A 657 26.11 -13.88 19.90
CA GLY A 657 26.46 -15.09 19.16
C GLY A 657 25.43 -15.47 18.07
N VAL A 658 24.35 -14.71 17.88
CA VAL A 658 23.36 -14.94 16.82
C VAL A 658 23.95 -14.52 15.48
N LYS A 659 24.47 -15.46 14.71
CA LYS A 659 25.16 -15.20 13.44
C LYS A 659 24.25 -15.19 12.20
N ARG A 660 23.03 -15.70 12.32
CA ARG A 660 22.04 -15.72 11.23
C ARG A 660 21.23 -14.44 11.25
N LEU A 661 21.24 -13.71 10.13
CA LEU A 661 20.58 -12.43 9.95
C LEU A 661 19.81 -12.45 8.63
N CYS A 662 18.65 -11.80 8.56
CA CYS A 662 17.83 -11.75 7.35
C CYS A 662 17.50 -10.31 6.95
N LEU A 663 17.83 -9.94 5.73
CA LEU A 663 17.29 -8.72 5.14
C LEU A 663 15.79 -8.89 4.92
N ALA A 664 15.02 -7.84 5.15
CA ALA A 664 13.65 -7.71 4.64
C ALA A 664 13.65 -7.92 3.11
N PRO A 665 12.50 -8.04 2.43
CA PRO A 665 12.47 -8.39 1.02
C PRO A 665 13.47 -7.61 0.16
N LEU A 666 14.13 -8.34 -0.73
CA LEU A 666 15.07 -7.76 -1.70
C LEU A 666 14.34 -7.00 -2.81
N ASN A 667 13.14 -7.43 -3.17
CA ASN A 667 12.50 -7.09 -4.42
C ASN A 667 10.97 -6.92 -4.33
N GLU A 668 10.43 -6.59 -3.15
CA GLU A 668 9.03 -6.17 -3.01
C GLU A 668 8.85 -4.73 -3.54
N TRP A 669 8.98 -4.59 -4.86
CA TRP A 669 8.94 -3.30 -5.55
C TRP A 669 7.62 -2.56 -5.35
N GLY A 670 6.51 -3.30 -5.30
CA GLY A 670 5.17 -2.77 -5.09
C GLY A 670 4.93 -2.23 -3.69
N GLU A 671 5.66 -2.76 -2.70
CA GLU A 671 5.54 -2.40 -1.29
C GLU A 671 6.68 -1.50 -0.80
N GLY A 672 7.60 -1.11 -1.70
CA GLY A 672 8.72 -0.27 -1.35
C GLY A 672 9.76 -0.92 -0.44
N SER A 673 9.64 -2.23 -0.18
CA SER A 673 10.60 -3.02 0.59
C SER A 673 11.54 -3.72 -0.37
N TYR A 674 12.65 -3.08 -0.70
CA TYR A 674 13.63 -3.59 -1.67
C TYR A 674 15.05 -3.14 -1.31
N ALA A 675 16.02 -4.00 -1.60
CA ALA A 675 17.45 -3.72 -1.47
C ALA A 675 18.21 -4.07 -2.76
N GLU A 676 17.59 -4.80 -3.71
CA GLU A 676 18.18 -5.12 -5.01
C GLU A 676 18.63 -3.83 -5.72
N PRO A 677 19.79 -3.84 -6.43
CA PRO A 677 20.31 -2.66 -7.10
C PRO A 677 19.31 -2.01 -8.05
N ASN A 678 19.11 -0.71 -7.90
CA ASN A 678 18.04 0.04 -8.57
C ASN A 678 18.46 1.47 -8.94
N ALA A 679 17.62 2.15 -9.70
CA ALA A 679 17.88 3.49 -10.21
C ALA A 679 17.89 4.56 -9.10
N GLU A 680 17.26 4.32 -7.95
CA GLU A 680 17.20 5.29 -6.84
C GLU A 680 18.46 5.24 -5.96
N HIS A 681 18.92 4.03 -5.62
CA HIS A 681 19.97 3.80 -4.62
C HIS A 681 21.25 3.16 -5.19
N GLY A 682 21.25 2.77 -6.47
CA GLY A 682 22.35 2.01 -7.04
C GLY A 682 22.59 0.71 -6.24
N PHE A 683 23.84 0.43 -5.91
CA PHE A 683 24.25 -0.71 -5.07
C PHE A 683 24.36 -0.38 -3.58
N GLY A 684 23.91 0.82 -3.14
CA GLY A 684 24.20 1.32 -1.80
C GLY A 684 23.74 0.41 -0.66
N PHE A 685 22.62 -0.32 -0.81
CA PHE A 685 22.15 -1.28 0.19
C PHE A 685 23.07 -2.52 0.25
N TYR A 686 23.47 -3.06 -0.88
CA TYR A 686 24.40 -4.20 -0.95
C TYR A 686 25.80 -3.80 -0.44
N GLU A 687 26.28 -2.60 -0.79
CA GLU A 687 27.52 -2.05 -0.25
C GLU A 687 27.48 -1.93 1.28
N ALA A 688 26.34 -1.49 1.84
CA ALA A 688 26.19 -1.41 3.30
C ALA A 688 26.31 -2.78 3.98
N VAL A 689 25.73 -3.84 3.38
CA VAL A 689 25.88 -5.23 3.85
C VAL A 689 27.33 -5.67 3.76
N ARG A 690 27.92 -5.57 2.58
CA ARG A 690 29.30 -6.03 2.30
C ARG A 690 30.31 -5.37 3.22
N GLU A 691 30.29 -4.05 3.32
CA GLU A 691 31.24 -3.27 4.12
C GLU A 691 31.09 -3.52 5.62
N THR A 692 29.91 -3.96 6.07
CA THR A 692 29.65 -4.22 7.49
C THR A 692 30.00 -5.65 7.89
N PHE A 693 29.65 -6.64 7.07
CA PHE A 693 29.68 -8.05 7.49
C PHE A 693 30.78 -8.88 6.82
N CYS A 694 31.36 -8.40 5.71
CA CYS A 694 32.29 -9.21 4.93
C CYS A 694 33.74 -8.84 5.17
N LYS A 695 34.63 -9.80 4.91
CA LYS A 695 36.09 -9.62 4.92
C LYS A 695 36.52 -9.04 3.59
N ARG A 696 37.15 -7.87 3.61
CA ARG A 696 37.62 -7.25 2.38
C ARG A 696 38.76 -8.08 1.77
N PRO A 697 38.61 -8.56 0.51
CA PRO A 697 39.66 -9.28 -0.18
C PRO A 697 40.92 -8.39 -0.38
N ALA A 698 42.09 -9.00 -0.43
CA ALA A 698 43.34 -8.28 -0.65
C ALA A 698 43.35 -7.50 -1.98
N ALA A 699 42.71 -8.04 -3.01
CA ALA A 699 42.53 -7.40 -4.31
C ALA A 699 41.49 -6.28 -4.33
N GLY A 700 40.86 -5.99 -3.19
CA GLY A 700 39.72 -5.06 -3.09
C GLY A 700 38.37 -5.76 -3.26
N TRP A 701 37.26 -4.98 -3.12
CA TRP A 701 35.94 -5.49 -3.33
C TRP A 701 35.68 -5.83 -4.80
N PRO A 702 34.86 -6.86 -5.11
CA PRO A 702 34.31 -7.05 -6.44
C PRO A 702 33.66 -5.75 -6.95
N LEU A 703 33.80 -5.47 -8.23
CA LEU A 703 33.22 -4.28 -8.83
C LEU A 703 31.69 -4.40 -8.90
N ASN A 704 31.00 -3.36 -8.50
CA ASN A 704 29.57 -3.24 -8.72
C ASN A 704 29.29 -2.71 -10.12
N TYR A 705 28.67 -3.52 -10.96
CA TYR A 705 28.26 -3.17 -12.31
C TYR A 705 26.99 -3.93 -12.73
N GLY A 706 26.30 -3.41 -13.73
CA GLY A 706 25.09 -3.99 -14.28
C GLY A 706 25.26 -4.58 -15.67
N PRO A 707 24.21 -5.19 -16.22
CA PRO A 707 24.25 -5.81 -17.55
C PRO A 707 24.75 -4.88 -18.65
N LYS A 708 24.35 -3.62 -18.64
CA LYS A 708 24.76 -2.60 -19.61
C LYS A 708 26.27 -2.41 -19.68
N ASP A 709 26.99 -2.50 -18.54
CA ASP A 709 28.41 -2.26 -18.43
C ASP A 709 29.23 -3.31 -19.21
N VAL A 710 28.65 -4.49 -19.45
CA VAL A 710 29.28 -5.60 -20.19
C VAL A 710 28.56 -5.94 -21.51
N GLY A 711 27.66 -5.07 -21.95
CA GLY A 711 26.95 -5.22 -23.24
C GLY A 711 25.82 -6.24 -23.22
N LEU A 712 25.34 -6.63 -22.04
CA LEU A 712 24.12 -7.42 -21.83
C LEU A 712 22.97 -6.50 -21.42
N GLY A 713 21.70 -6.95 -21.52
CA GLY A 713 20.52 -6.23 -21.05
C GLY A 713 20.44 -4.73 -21.42
N PRO A 714 19.64 -3.93 -20.75
CA PRO A 714 18.71 -4.32 -19.68
C PRO A 714 17.69 -5.35 -20.14
N TYR A 715 17.16 -6.11 -19.19
CA TYR A 715 16.14 -7.14 -19.44
C TYR A 715 14.74 -6.53 -19.28
N ASP A 716 14.49 -5.40 -19.96
CA ASP A 716 13.22 -4.72 -19.86
C ASP A 716 12.10 -5.50 -20.58
N LEU A 717 11.07 -5.84 -19.84
CA LEU A 717 9.78 -6.18 -20.45
C LEU A 717 9.21 -4.94 -21.18
N PRO A 718 8.46 -5.12 -22.25
CA PRO A 718 7.84 -4.00 -22.93
C PRO A 718 6.90 -3.25 -21.98
N PRO A 719 6.89 -1.89 -22.02
CA PRO A 719 5.99 -1.12 -21.18
C PRO A 719 4.53 -1.51 -21.46
N PRO A 720 3.68 -1.55 -20.41
CA PRO A 720 2.25 -1.72 -20.64
C PRO A 720 1.73 -0.55 -21.47
N GLU A 721 0.94 -0.84 -22.47
CA GLU A 721 0.30 0.21 -23.26
C GLU A 721 -0.51 1.14 -22.37
N PRO A 722 -0.44 2.47 -22.57
CA PRO A 722 -1.29 3.39 -21.85
C PRO A 722 -2.77 3.10 -22.15
N PRO A 723 -3.69 3.33 -21.21
CA PRO A 723 -5.11 3.14 -21.45
C PRO A 723 -5.57 3.90 -22.70
N ALA A 724 -6.18 3.20 -23.63
CA ALA A 724 -6.65 3.79 -24.87
C ALA A 724 -7.74 4.84 -24.62
N ARG A 725 -7.75 5.94 -25.37
CA ARG A 725 -8.90 6.85 -25.47
C ARG A 725 -9.95 6.20 -26.37
N ALA A 726 -10.72 5.26 -25.86
CA ALA A 726 -11.71 4.52 -26.62
C ALA A 726 -13.08 4.63 -25.97
N THR A 727 -14.10 4.91 -26.78
CA THR A 727 -15.51 4.82 -26.42
C THR A 727 -16.21 3.68 -27.16
N ALA A 728 -15.46 2.99 -28.03
CA ALA A 728 -15.92 1.82 -28.77
C ALA A 728 -14.75 0.86 -28.99
N TRP A 729 -15.02 -0.43 -28.86
CA TRP A 729 -14.11 -1.54 -29.10
C TRP A 729 -14.74 -2.49 -30.09
N SER A 730 -14.06 -2.82 -31.18
CA SER A 730 -14.42 -3.86 -32.13
C SER A 730 -13.35 -4.94 -32.06
N PHE A 731 -13.73 -6.18 -31.83
CA PHE A 731 -12.80 -7.28 -31.61
C PHE A 731 -12.62 -8.19 -32.80
N THR A 732 -13.31 -7.88 -33.93
CA THR A 732 -13.24 -8.67 -35.17
C THR A 732 -11.94 -8.48 -35.93
N ASP A 733 -11.05 -7.62 -35.47
CA ASP A 733 -9.68 -7.45 -35.94
C ASP A 733 -8.66 -8.42 -35.30
N GLY A 734 -9.12 -9.33 -34.43
CA GLY A 734 -8.28 -10.29 -33.73
C GLY A 734 -7.49 -9.71 -32.56
N LYS A 735 -7.88 -8.54 -32.06
CA LYS A 735 -7.23 -7.88 -30.92
C LYS A 735 -8.19 -7.70 -29.73
N ALA A 736 -7.65 -7.79 -28.53
CA ALA A 736 -8.44 -7.62 -27.31
C ALA A 736 -8.57 -6.15 -26.85
N HIS A 737 -7.82 -5.20 -27.45
CA HIS A 737 -7.91 -3.75 -27.18
C HIS A 737 -7.92 -3.37 -25.70
N GLY A 738 -7.09 -4.04 -24.89
CA GLY A 738 -6.99 -3.80 -23.44
C GLY A 738 -8.02 -4.54 -22.58
N TRP A 739 -8.94 -5.31 -23.17
CA TRP A 739 -9.81 -6.21 -22.45
C TRP A 739 -9.06 -7.49 -22.04
N GLN A 740 -9.30 -7.95 -20.81
CA GLN A 740 -8.62 -9.09 -20.22
C GLN A 740 -9.63 -10.00 -19.51
N GLY A 741 -9.39 -11.30 -19.53
CA GLY A 741 -10.07 -12.24 -18.65
C GLY A 741 -9.61 -11.99 -17.20
N MET A 742 -10.54 -11.69 -16.31
CA MET A 742 -10.23 -11.38 -14.91
C MET A 742 -10.36 -12.61 -14.02
N MET A 743 -11.49 -13.33 -14.11
CA MET A 743 -11.76 -14.50 -13.28
C MET A 743 -12.78 -15.40 -13.96
N ASN A 744 -12.70 -16.69 -13.66
CA ASN A 744 -13.64 -17.72 -14.11
C ASN A 744 -13.88 -17.81 -15.63
N VAL A 745 -12.84 -17.48 -16.42
CA VAL A 745 -12.82 -17.60 -17.87
C VAL A 745 -11.70 -18.54 -18.31
N ALA A 746 -12.02 -19.44 -19.23
CA ALA A 746 -11.08 -20.32 -19.91
C ALA A 746 -11.05 -20.00 -21.39
N ASP A 747 -9.93 -20.36 -22.05
CA ASP A 747 -9.78 -20.23 -23.51
C ASP A 747 -9.98 -18.79 -24.01
N PHE A 748 -9.63 -17.80 -23.18
CA PHE A 748 -9.78 -16.37 -23.51
C PHE A 748 -8.82 -15.96 -24.61
N GLY A 749 -9.39 -15.43 -25.70
CA GLY A 749 -8.60 -14.94 -26.82
C GLY A 749 -9.42 -14.14 -27.82
N ALA A 750 -8.73 -13.31 -28.61
CA ALA A 750 -9.33 -12.60 -29.72
C ALA A 750 -9.30 -13.48 -30.97
N THR A 751 -10.44 -13.59 -31.67
CA THR A 751 -10.65 -14.35 -32.90
C THR A 751 -11.20 -13.43 -33.99
N ALA A 752 -11.35 -13.91 -35.20
CA ALA A 752 -11.97 -13.16 -36.30
C ALA A 752 -13.46 -12.80 -36.03
N ASP A 753 -14.13 -13.55 -35.18
CA ASP A 753 -15.52 -13.30 -34.76
C ASP A 753 -15.65 -12.35 -33.58
N GLY A 754 -14.57 -12.15 -32.79
CA GLY A 754 -14.54 -11.32 -31.57
C GLY A 754 -13.73 -11.93 -30.45
N LEU A 755 -13.88 -11.40 -29.23
CA LEU A 755 -13.34 -11.97 -27.99
C LEU A 755 -14.11 -13.23 -27.62
N ALA A 756 -13.42 -14.37 -27.68
CA ALA A 756 -14.01 -15.69 -27.40
C ALA A 756 -13.48 -16.21 -26.05
N PHE A 757 -14.34 -16.88 -25.28
CA PHE A 757 -13.98 -17.60 -24.05
C PHE A 757 -15.11 -18.53 -23.62
N ARG A 758 -14.81 -19.37 -22.62
CA ARG A 758 -15.77 -20.23 -21.94
C ARG A 758 -15.82 -19.87 -20.44
N SER A 759 -17.02 -19.78 -19.90
CA SER A 759 -17.21 -19.59 -18.45
C SER A 759 -16.88 -20.86 -17.67
N THR A 760 -16.12 -20.75 -16.57
CA THR A 760 -15.78 -21.88 -15.69
C THR A 760 -16.56 -21.89 -14.38
N SER A 761 -17.32 -20.81 -14.11
CA SER A 761 -18.16 -20.66 -12.94
C SER A 761 -19.35 -19.74 -13.27
N ARG A 762 -20.18 -19.46 -12.26
CA ARG A 762 -21.33 -18.53 -12.38
C ARG A 762 -20.97 -17.05 -12.32
N ASP A 763 -19.72 -16.71 -12.17
CA ASP A 763 -19.21 -15.32 -12.07
C ASP A 763 -17.98 -15.16 -12.98
N PRO A 764 -18.11 -15.33 -14.31
CA PRO A 764 -17.05 -15.05 -15.26
C PRO A 764 -16.95 -13.57 -15.49
N ALA A 765 -15.76 -12.98 -15.37
CA ALA A 765 -15.56 -11.55 -15.50
C ALA A 765 -14.43 -11.20 -16.49
N LEU A 766 -14.71 -10.22 -17.31
CA LEU A 766 -13.74 -9.49 -18.14
C LEU A 766 -13.54 -8.09 -17.55
N MET A 767 -12.40 -7.49 -17.81
CA MET A 767 -12.12 -6.12 -17.38
C MET A 767 -11.40 -5.32 -18.46
N CYS A 768 -11.65 -4.01 -18.47
CA CYS A 768 -10.92 -3.05 -19.30
C CYS A 768 -10.76 -1.74 -18.55
N THR A 769 -9.54 -1.19 -18.58
CA THR A 769 -9.26 0.17 -18.13
C THR A 769 -8.98 1.05 -19.35
N PHE A 770 -9.64 2.20 -19.43
CA PHE A 770 -9.53 3.15 -20.55
C PHE A 770 -9.35 4.59 -20.05
N ALA A 771 -8.99 5.51 -20.94
CA ALA A 771 -8.88 6.92 -20.58
C ALA A 771 -10.24 7.43 -20.05
N PRO A 772 -10.27 8.22 -18.97
CA PRO A 772 -11.54 8.65 -18.37
C PRO A 772 -12.46 9.37 -19.35
N VAL A 773 -13.73 8.98 -19.35
CA VAL A 773 -14.81 9.63 -20.10
C VAL A 773 -15.83 10.23 -19.16
N THR A 774 -16.50 11.32 -19.58
CA THR A 774 -17.58 11.92 -18.80
C THR A 774 -18.84 11.07 -18.91
N ALA A 775 -19.35 10.55 -17.80
CA ALA A 775 -20.53 9.67 -17.80
C ALA A 775 -21.78 10.35 -18.43
N ALA A 776 -21.95 11.65 -18.20
CA ALA A 776 -23.09 12.41 -18.73
C ALA A 776 -23.15 12.45 -20.28
N ASP A 777 -22.05 12.17 -20.97
CA ASP A 777 -22.01 12.14 -22.44
C ASP A 777 -22.63 10.84 -23.02
N PHE A 778 -22.89 9.83 -22.16
CA PHE A 778 -23.31 8.51 -22.59
C PHE A 778 -24.52 8.01 -21.77
N ALA A 779 -25.59 7.67 -22.45
CA ALA A 779 -26.80 7.14 -21.82
C ALA A 779 -26.81 5.61 -21.74
N ARG A 780 -26.05 4.93 -22.60
CA ARG A 780 -26.08 3.47 -22.70
C ARG A 780 -24.73 2.89 -23.15
N VAL A 781 -24.50 1.64 -22.78
CA VAL A 781 -23.42 0.81 -23.32
C VAL A 781 -24.07 -0.30 -24.12
N VAL A 782 -23.64 -0.48 -25.37
CA VAL A 782 -24.18 -1.52 -26.26
C VAL A 782 -23.11 -2.58 -26.48
N VAL A 783 -23.46 -3.84 -26.18
CA VAL A 783 -22.59 -5.00 -26.34
C VAL A 783 -23.20 -5.90 -27.42
N LYS A 784 -22.42 -6.18 -28.49
CA LYS A 784 -22.80 -7.18 -29.49
C LYS A 784 -22.08 -8.48 -29.20
N MET A 785 -22.83 -9.51 -28.79
CA MET A 785 -22.25 -10.81 -28.47
C MET A 785 -23.16 -11.96 -28.85
N LYS A 786 -22.57 -13.15 -29.02
CA LYS A 786 -23.29 -14.44 -29.13
C LYS A 786 -22.95 -15.30 -27.94
N VAL A 787 -23.93 -16.00 -27.40
CA VAL A 787 -23.80 -16.90 -26.27
C VAL A 787 -24.46 -18.24 -26.59
N THR A 788 -23.80 -19.33 -26.20
CA THR A 788 -24.37 -20.69 -26.28
C THR A 788 -24.29 -21.30 -24.89
N GLY A 789 -25.41 -21.81 -24.39
CA GLY A 789 -25.51 -22.40 -23.05
C GLY A 789 -26.89 -22.27 -22.46
N GLU A 790 -27.00 -22.37 -21.14
CA GLU A 790 -28.26 -22.14 -20.41
C GLU A 790 -28.67 -20.65 -20.46
N PRO A 791 -29.96 -20.34 -20.25
CA PRO A 791 -30.42 -18.95 -20.12
C PRO A 791 -29.62 -18.21 -19.04
N ALA A 792 -29.16 -17.00 -19.37
CA ALA A 792 -28.23 -16.26 -18.52
C ALA A 792 -28.58 -14.77 -18.42
N THR A 793 -27.92 -14.10 -17.50
CA THR A 793 -27.97 -12.65 -17.30
C THR A 793 -26.57 -12.07 -17.42
N ALA A 794 -26.42 -11.01 -18.19
CA ALA A 794 -25.18 -10.25 -18.25
C ALA A 794 -25.22 -9.06 -17.31
N GLN A 795 -24.07 -8.69 -16.73
CA GLN A 795 -23.93 -7.54 -15.85
C GLN A 795 -22.73 -6.69 -16.26
N LEU A 796 -22.94 -5.39 -16.40
CA LEU A 796 -21.89 -4.42 -16.65
C LEU A 796 -21.70 -3.55 -15.41
N PHE A 797 -20.49 -3.54 -14.90
CA PHE A 797 -20.05 -2.66 -13.80
C PHE A 797 -19.15 -1.55 -14.34
N TRP A 798 -19.10 -0.44 -13.62
CA TRP A 798 -18.20 0.69 -13.92
C TRP A 798 -17.59 1.28 -12.66
N ALA A 799 -16.45 1.95 -12.86
CA ALA A 799 -15.79 2.75 -11.83
C ALA A 799 -15.10 3.97 -12.45
N GLY A 800 -15.01 5.05 -11.68
CA GLY A 800 -14.15 6.20 -11.97
C GLY A 800 -12.69 5.95 -11.63
N PRO A 801 -11.77 6.89 -11.96
CA PRO A 801 -10.33 6.75 -11.71
C PRO A 801 -9.94 6.44 -10.27
N ASN A 802 -10.77 6.86 -9.33
CA ASN A 802 -10.53 6.70 -7.89
C ASN A 802 -11.63 5.88 -7.20
N GLY A 803 -12.47 5.22 -7.99
CA GLY A 803 -13.57 4.38 -7.54
C GLY A 803 -13.29 2.89 -7.70
N SER A 804 -14.16 2.06 -7.13
CA SER A 804 -14.18 0.61 -7.32
C SER A 804 -15.55 0.15 -7.81
N VAL A 805 -15.59 -0.94 -8.57
CA VAL A 805 -16.84 -1.57 -9.00
C VAL A 805 -17.61 -2.15 -7.81
N SER A 806 -18.94 -2.09 -7.88
CA SER A 806 -19.85 -2.63 -6.86
C SER A 806 -21.20 -2.92 -7.47
N GLU A 807 -22.07 -3.65 -6.77
CA GLU A 807 -23.45 -3.88 -7.21
C GLU A 807 -24.22 -2.57 -7.48
N SER A 808 -23.97 -1.52 -6.71
CA SER A 808 -24.59 -0.21 -6.92
C SER A 808 -24.06 0.52 -8.16
N THR A 809 -22.92 0.12 -8.70
CA THR A 809 -22.33 0.67 -9.94
C THR A 809 -22.42 -0.38 -11.04
N SER A 810 -23.60 -0.93 -11.26
CA SER A 810 -23.84 -1.93 -12.30
C SER A 810 -25.26 -1.90 -12.86
N VAL A 811 -25.43 -2.50 -14.04
CA VAL A 811 -26.71 -2.75 -14.71
C VAL A 811 -26.71 -4.17 -15.24
N ARG A 812 -27.86 -4.87 -15.11
CA ARG A 812 -28.09 -6.23 -15.60
C ARG A 812 -29.06 -6.26 -16.76
N VAL A 813 -28.81 -7.16 -17.73
CA VAL A 813 -29.70 -7.43 -18.85
C VAL A 813 -29.81 -8.94 -19.11
N PRO A 814 -31.00 -9.48 -19.45
CA PRO A 814 -31.11 -10.89 -19.82
C PRO A 814 -30.39 -11.18 -21.14
N VAL A 815 -29.85 -12.38 -21.29
CA VAL A 815 -29.09 -12.83 -22.46
C VAL A 815 -29.82 -13.96 -23.18
N VAL A 816 -29.90 -13.85 -24.51
CA VAL A 816 -30.35 -14.91 -25.39
C VAL A 816 -29.19 -15.83 -25.69
N CYS A 817 -29.33 -17.12 -25.42
CA CYS A 817 -28.26 -18.13 -25.50
C CYS A 817 -28.46 -19.11 -26.67
N ASP A 818 -28.86 -18.59 -27.84
CA ASP A 818 -29.16 -19.36 -29.07
C ASP A 818 -27.96 -19.53 -30.03
N GLY A 819 -26.78 -19.00 -29.65
CA GLY A 819 -25.59 -19.04 -30.48
C GLY A 819 -25.56 -18.02 -31.65
N ALA A 820 -26.56 -17.13 -31.74
CA ALA A 820 -26.57 -16.02 -32.69
C ALA A 820 -26.07 -14.72 -32.06
N PHE A 821 -25.58 -13.78 -32.87
CA PHE A 821 -25.19 -12.46 -32.37
C PHE A 821 -26.41 -11.57 -32.15
N HIS A 822 -26.52 -11.12 -30.88
CA HIS A 822 -27.52 -10.13 -30.44
C HIS A 822 -26.83 -8.86 -29.91
N ALA A 823 -27.55 -7.74 -30.01
CA ALA A 823 -27.12 -6.47 -29.41
C ALA A 823 -27.82 -6.28 -28.04
N TYR A 824 -27.06 -6.16 -26.98
CA TYR A 824 -27.56 -5.95 -25.62
C TYR A 824 -27.32 -4.53 -25.21
N VAL A 825 -28.37 -3.86 -24.77
CA VAL A 825 -28.33 -2.45 -24.34
C VAL A 825 -28.34 -2.37 -22.83
N PHE A 826 -27.27 -1.88 -22.24
CA PHE A 826 -27.14 -1.57 -20.82
C PHE A 826 -27.50 -0.10 -20.60
N PRO A 827 -28.65 0.23 -19.99
CA PRO A 827 -29.11 1.60 -19.83
C PRO A 827 -28.42 2.28 -18.62
N VAL A 828 -27.11 2.48 -18.73
CA VAL A 828 -26.27 3.01 -17.64
C VAL A 828 -26.69 4.40 -17.20
N GLY A 829 -27.15 5.27 -18.12
CA GLY A 829 -27.62 6.62 -17.81
C GLY A 829 -28.84 6.68 -16.87
N ALA A 830 -29.60 5.57 -16.75
CA ALA A 830 -30.68 5.47 -15.79
C ALA A 830 -30.19 5.20 -14.34
N ALA A 831 -28.97 4.76 -14.17
CA ALA A 831 -28.40 4.49 -12.86
C ALA A 831 -27.91 5.77 -12.19
N ARG A 832 -28.35 6.03 -10.96
CA ARG A 832 -27.91 7.22 -10.20
C ARG A 832 -26.40 7.30 -9.97
N THR A 833 -25.70 6.18 -10.04
CA THR A 833 -24.27 6.06 -9.86
C THR A 833 -23.47 6.23 -11.17
N TRP A 834 -24.15 6.31 -12.32
CA TRP A 834 -23.54 6.63 -13.61
C TRP A 834 -23.34 8.15 -13.71
N ARG A 835 -22.27 8.64 -13.13
CA ARG A 835 -21.95 10.08 -13.05
C ARG A 835 -20.46 10.30 -12.90
N GLY A 836 -20.03 11.54 -13.11
CA GLY A 836 -18.64 11.91 -13.01
C GLY A 836 -17.81 11.31 -14.13
N ARG A 837 -16.61 10.86 -13.85
CA ARG A 837 -15.71 10.23 -14.81
C ARG A 837 -15.76 8.71 -14.69
N VAL A 838 -15.88 8.02 -15.83
CA VAL A 838 -15.80 6.56 -15.90
C VAL A 838 -14.51 6.17 -16.61
N HIS A 839 -13.79 5.22 -16.08
CA HIS A 839 -12.43 4.84 -16.48
C HIS A 839 -12.24 3.32 -16.55
N HIS A 840 -13.12 2.56 -15.93
CA HIS A 840 -12.99 1.12 -15.80
C HIS A 840 -14.33 0.44 -15.99
N PHE A 841 -14.34 -0.65 -16.80
CA PHE A 841 -15.42 -1.61 -16.87
C PHE A 841 -14.98 -2.97 -16.34
N ARG A 842 -15.87 -3.61 -15.57
CA ARG A 842 -15.95 -5.05 -15.42
C ARG A 842 -17.21 -5.50 -16.14
N PHE A 843 -17.09 -6.52 -16.99
CA PHE A 843 -18.20 -7.07 -17.71
C PHE A 843 -18.31 -8.57 -17.44
N ASP A 844 -19.45 -8.97 -16.87
CA ASP A 844 -19.83 -10.34 -16.58
C ASP A 844 -20.90 -10.75 -17.59
N PRO A 845 -20.52 -11.40 -18.69
CA PRO A 845 -21.43 -11.62 -19.83
C PRO A 845 -22.48 -12.68 -19.60
N VAL A 846 -22.30 -13.56 -18.60
CA VAL A 846 -23.24 -14.61 -18.21
C VAL A 846 -23.11 -14.88 -16.71
N ASP A 847 -24.14 -15.46 -16.10
CA ASP A 847 -24.17 -15.92 -14.71
C ASP A 847 -24.30 -17.46 -14.60
N VAL A 848 -23.86 -18.18 -15.63
CA VAL A 848 -23.91 -19.63 -15.74
C VAL A 848 -22.53 -20.20 -16.08
N LYS A 849 -22.30 -21.46 -15.70
CA LYS A 849 -21.07 -22.21 -15.98
C LYS A 849 -21.14 -22.83 -17.38
N ASP A 850 -19.98 -23.07 -17.99
CA ASP A 850 -19.77 -23.79 -19.26
C ASP A 850 -20.41 -23.11 -20.50
N ALA A 851 -20.87 -21.87 -20.39
CA ALA A 851 -21.32 -21.08 -21.53
C ALA A 851 -20.15 -20.68 -22.45
N GLN A 852 -20.39 -20.79 -23.76
CA GLN A 852 -19.48 -20.26 -24.80
C GLN A 852 -19.91 -18.84 -25.15
N VAL A 853 -19.00 -17.90 -25.06
CA VAL A 853 -19.26 -16.46 -25.32
C VAL A 853 -18.32 -15.94 -26.37
N VAL A 854 -18.84 -15.19 -27.34
CA VAL A 854 -18.04 -14.40 -28.29
C VAL A 854 -18.61 -12.98 -28.35
N ILE A 855 -17.78 -11.99 -28.01
CA ILE A 855 -18.13 -10.57 -28.02
C ILE A 855 -17.53 -9.93 -29.26
N ALA A 856 -18.38 -9.45 -30.18
CA ALA A 856 -17.94 -8.79 -31.40
C ALA A 856 -17.56 -7.32 -31.16
N SER A 857 -18.33 -6.62 -30.31
CA SER A 857 -18.06 -5.20 -29.99
C SER A 857 -18.69 -4.74 -28.69
N ILE A 858 -18.10 -3.71 -28.10
CA ILE A 858 -18.63 -2.94 -26.95
C ILE A 858 -18.52 -1.46 -27.31
N ARG A 859 -19.57 -0.66 -27.10
CA ARG A 859 -19.53 0.79 -27.37
C ARG A 859 -20.40 1.58 -26.40
N LEU A 860 -19.92 2.77 -26.03
CA LEU A 860 -20.69 3.77 -25.30
C LEU A 860 -21.48 4.61 -26.32
N GLU A 861 -22.75 4.86 -26.05
CA GLU A 861 -23.61 5.67 -26.89
C GLU A 861 -24.28 6.78 -26.08
N GLY A 862 -24.25 8.02 -26.60
CA GLY A 862 -25.00 9.15 -26.06
C GLY A 862 -26.49 9.00 -26.33
N GLU A 863 -27.29 9.93 -25.82
CA GLU A 863 -28.67 10.06 -26.28
C GLU A 863 -28.68 10.51 -27.76
N ALA A 864 -29.56 9.92 -28.55
CA ALA A 864 -29.81 10.42 -29.87
C ALA A 864 -30.35 11.86 -29.73
N LYS A 865 -29.53 12.87 -30.10
CA LYS A 865 -29.95 14.26 -30.14
C LYS A 865 -31.06 14.46 -31.19
#